data_76a71febed3e16b5d2c7f55e207d28f5
#
_entry.id   76a71febed3e16b5d2c7f55e207d28f5
#
_cell.length_a   1.000
_cell.length_b   1.000
_cell.length_c   1.000
_cell.angle_alpha   90.00
_cell.angle_beta   90.00
_cell.angle_gamma   90.00
#
_symmetry.space_group_name_H-M   'P 1'
#
loop_
_entity.id
_entity.type
_entity.pdbx_description
1 polymer ?
#
loop_
_entity_poly.entity_id
_entity_poly.type
_entity_poly.pdbx_seq_one_letter_code
_entity_poly.pdbx_strand_id
1 'polypeptide(L)'
;VTGCSDEEDALQTGQYGYVQFKLYKSTGESAATRATDKLELLSDAKKIKVVMLRDGVTLSQTLVLNSYNAENAEFGLRSDKLQLLTGTYKIVGYYLYDKLDKELLAGSIEEDDEFTVIQDGMQEKALTVSTVTRGMVKFKLIKDGLDTRASGEYLFSQIKLADITVTNLFTKKPTTIKGFKVTYKEESKEHQNPDNDKDKYMDIATAKCDSAVWLPAGNYQVTSYTTYSKSGNLVKTLETQSVKGEQFTIKDNALTDDAIVPVKLSRTAEYIKDYLALKEIWDALDGKNWSQQGFGSQPGANWNFNKELDMWGAQPGVSLNSNGRIVGLSLEGFGASGRVPDAIGQLTELEILALGSHGEKVNERLFGPKGISVNMSDEQKQKMRMHYQKTFVDYDPREGFSDLIKDCINSDPQQKRIQKSSRITLKDTQIGQLSNNITFVSKAVMRLTKLHQFYMGNSPFTAENICEAWENENSEYAQQYKTEDLKWDNLKELTDVEVYNCPNLTKLPTFLKELPEMQLINVACNKGISGEQLKKDWTTLADAPVGEKIQIIYIGYNNLETLPETSSLQKMKKMGMLECIYNKLKGKLPAFGSEVKLASLNLAYNQITEIPANFCGFTEQVENLSFAYNKLKYIPNIFDAKAISVMSAIDFSNNEIGSMGGNNFNPADGAFKGINVSSINLSNNQISKFPKELFSTGSPLSSINLMGNMLTEIPKNSLKDENENFKNTYLLTTIDLRFNKLTKLSDDFRATTLPYLVGIDLSYNSFSKFPTQPLNSSTLKGFGIRNQRDEQGNRTLREWPEGIMQCPSLTQLQVGSNDIRKINEKITPNVSVLDIKDNPNISIDLSYVCPYIEAGMYMLFYDKTQDIRGCDALD
;
A
#
# COMPACT_ATOMS: atom_id res chain seq x y z
N VAL A 1 12.52 -45.98 -42.81
CA VAL A 1 11.75 -47.23 -42.75
C VAL A 1 10.33 -46.89 -43.15
N THR A 2 10.00 -47.41 -44.31
CA THR A 2 8.77 -48.03 -44.73
C THR A 2 7.48 -47.26 -44.67
N GLY A 3 7.06 -46.66 -45.71
CA GLY A 3 5.69 -46.69 -46.13
C GLY A 3 5.52 -47.77 -47.23
N CYS A 4 5.04 -48.91 -46.86
CA CYS A 4 4.50 -49.89 -47.81
C CYS A 4 3.12 -49.32 -48.22
N SER A 5 2.99 -49.01 -49.48
CA SER A 5 1.72 -49.15 -50.20
C SER A 5 1.79 -50.45 -50.95
N ASP A 6 0.91 -51.36 -50.60
CA ASP A 6 0.63 -52.55 -51.36
C ASP A 6 0.12 -52.14 -52.75
N GLU A 7 0.94 -52.34 -53.72
CA GLU A 7 0.54 -52.67 -55.08
C GLU A 7 1.39 -53.84 -55.53
N GLU A 8 0.90 -55.04 -55.21
CA GLU A 8 1.16 -56.18 -56.03
C GLU A 8 0.54 -55.94 -57.42
N ASP A 9 1.38 -55.53 -58.30
CA ASP A 9 1.15 -55.87 -59.70
C ASP A 9 2.43 -55.84 -60.56
N ALA A 10 2.71 -56.93 -61.10
CA ALA A 10 3.70 -57.23 -62.19
C ALA A 10 5.16 -57.13 -61.70
N LEU A 11 5.74 -58.26 -61.42
CA LEU A 11 7.14 -58.58 -61.59
C LEU A 11 7.59 -58.26 -63.02
N GLN A 12 7.75 -57.06 -63.42
CA GLN A 12 8.72 -56.59 -64.37
C GLN A 12 10.02 -56.50 -63.55
N THR A 13 11.01 -57.28 -64.06
CA THR A 13 12.41 -57.14 -63.68
C THR A 13 12.81 -55.71 -64.02
N GLY A 14 12.52 -54.78 -63.07
CA GLY A 14 12.81 -53.37 -63.19
C GLY A 14 14.31 -53.20 -63.26
N GLN A 15 14.77 -52.62 -64.33
CA GLN A 15 16.16 -52.21 -64.41
C GLN A 15 16.34 -50.98 -63.49
N TYR A 16 17.26 -51.07 -62.57
CA TYR A 16 17.58 -50.00 -61.59
C TYR A 16 18.95 -49.41 -61.86
N GLY A 17 19.08 -48.12 -61.57
CA GLY A 17 20.34 -47.42 -61.49
C GLY A 17 20.37 -46.50 -60.26
N TYR A 18 21.46 -45.80 -60.15
CA TYR A 18 21.65 -44.93 -59.00
C TYR A 18 21.82 -43.45 -59.40
N VAL A 19 21.29 -42.55 -58.57
CA VAL A 19 21.55 -41.13 -58.70
C VAL A 19 22.11 -40.60 -57.34
N GLN A 20 23.00 -39.65 -57.41
CA GLN A 20 23.53 -38.94 -56.25
C GLN A 20 23.44 -37.46 -56.56
N PHE A 21 22.84 -36.69 -55.66
CA PHE A 21 22.72 -35.26 -55.81
C PHE A 21 23.93 -34.58 -55.22
N LYS A 22 24.51 -33.63 -55.95
CA LYS A 22 25.61 -32.78 -55.56
C LYS A 22 25.11 -31.36 -55.48
N LEU A 23 25.23 -30.73 -54.35
CA LEU A 23 24.80 -29.34 -54.10
C LEU A 23 26.01 -28.44 -54.22
N TYR A 24 25.93 -27.50 -55.10
CA TYR A 24 26.93 -26.44 -55.30
C TYR A 24 26.29 -25.09 -55.13
N LYS A 25 27.11 -24.16 -54.77
CA LYS A 25 26.70 -22.76 -54.59
C LYS A 25 26.58 -22.09 -55.98
N SER A 26 25.53 -21.24 -56.12
CA SER A 26 25.41 -20.38 -57.33
C SER A 26 26.51 -19.31 -57.33
N THR A 27 27.24 -19.20 -58.39
CA THR A 27 28.29 -18.19 -58.68
C THR A 27 27.73 -16.97 -59.40
N GLY A 28 26.65 -16.34 -58.96
CA GLY A 28 26.17 -15.07 -59.53
C GLY A 28 27.06 -13.89 -59.12
N GLU A 29 27.20 -12.88 -59.99
CA GLU A 29 28.14 -11.75 -59.88
C GLU A 29 28.03 -10.90 -58.59
N SER A 30 26.99 -11.03 -57.82
CA SER A 30 26.82 -10.35 -56.52
C SER A 30 27.42 -11.13 -55.33
N ALA A 31 28.07 -12.25 -55.60
CA ALA A 31 28.53 -13.18 -54.55
C ALA A 31 29.94 -12.93 -54.03
N ALA A 32 30.68 -12.01 -54.61
CA ALA A 32 32.11 -11.88 -54.29
C ALA A 32 32.46 -11.27 -52.93
N THR A 33 31.53 -10.56 -52.25
CA THR A 33 31.77 -9.90 -50.97
C THR A 33 31.14 -10.63 -49.78
N ARG A 34 30.33 -11.68 -49.99
CA ARG A 34 29.64 -12.42 -48.89
C ARG A 34 29.74 -13.96 -49.05
N ALA A 35 30.86 -14.43 -49.60
CA ALA A 35 31.04 -15.84 -49.86
C ALA A 35 31.02 -16.74 -48.62
N THR A 36 31.51 -16.28 -47.53
CA THR A 36 31.61 -17.01 -46.25
C THR A 36 30.26 -17.29 -45.60
N ASP A 37 29.33 -16.33 -45.60
CA ASP A 37 28.03 -16.46 -44.92
C ASP A 37 27.13 -17.49 -45.64
N LYS A 38 27.27 -17.61 -46.95
CA LYS A 38 26.49 -18.55 -47.78
C LYS A 38 27.02 -19.98 -47.70
N LEU A 39 28.31 -20.16 -47.45
CA LEU A 39 28.94 -21.46 -47.28
C LEU A 39 28.57 -22.07 -45.91
N GLU A 40 28.50 -21.28 -44.85
CA GLU A 40 28.04 -21.72 -43.51
C GLU A 40 26.59 -22.20 -43.56
N LEU A 41 25.71 -21.54 -44.31
CA LEU A 41 24.33 -21.98 -44.52
C LEU A 41 24.24 -23.32 -45.22
N LEU A 42 25.05 -23.59 -46.22
CA LEU A 42 25.08 -24.86 -46.94
C LEU A 42 25.62 -25.97 -46.04
N SER A 43 26.62 -25.69 -45.22
CA SER A 43 27.19 -26.61 -44.24
C SER A 43 26.22 -27.04 -43.12
N ASP A 44 25.22 -26.23 -42.82
CA ASP A 44 24.18 -26.55 -41.85
C ASP A 44 23.11 -27.48 -42.37
N ALA A 45 22.99 -27.62 -43.73
CA ALA A 45 22.08 -28.57 -44.35
C ALA A 45 22.58 -30.02 -44.12
N LYS A 46 21.74 -30.84 -43.52
CA LYS A 46 22.03 -32.25 -43.20
C LYS A 46 21.16 -33.22 -43.96
N LYS A 47 20.07 -32.76 -44.51
CA LYS A 47 19.15 -33.56 -45.34
C LYS A 47 18.65 -32.76 -46.53
N ILE A 48 18.40 -33.43 -47.66
CA ILE A 48 17.72 -32.89 -48.83
C ILE A 48 16.50 -33.74 -49.15
N LYS A 49 15.36 -33.08 -49.30
CA LYS A 49 14.17 -33.71 -49.93
C LYS A 49 14.10 -33.25 -51.37
N VAL A 50 14.22 -34.17 -52.31
CA VAL A 50 14.10 -33.91 -53.75
C VAL A 50 12.73 -34.36 -54.23
N VAL A 51 12.03 -33.46 -54.92
CA VAL A 51 10.74 -33.73 -55.55
C VAL A 51 10.98 -33.88 -57.04
N MET A 52 10.65 -35.04 -57.61
CA MET A 52 10.90 -35.44 -59.01
C MET A 52 9.61 -35.84 -59.64
N LEU A 53 9.52 -35.63 -60.97
CA LEU A 53 8.42 -36.10 -61.83
C LEU A 53 8.96 -37.11 -62.80
N ARG A 54 8.28 -38.27 -62.93
CA ARG A 54 8.51 -39.29 -63.96
C ARG A 54 7.18 -39.77 -64.49
N ASP A 55 7.01 -39.73 -65.81
CA ASP A 55 5.79 -40.17 -66.48
C ASP A 55 4.48 -39.63 -65.91
N GLY A 56 4.51 -38.40 -65.45
CA GLY A 56 3.36 -37.71 -64.77
C GLY A 56 3.17 -38.04 -63.28
N VAL A 57 4.01 -38.93 -62.72
CA VAL A 57 3.95 -39.26 -61.27
C VAL A 57 5.01 -38.52 -60.52
N THR A 58 4.57 -37.88 -59.44
CA THR A 58 5.46 -37.13 -58.51
C THR A 58 6.06 -38.07 -57.45
N LEU A 59 7.38 -38.11 -57.37
CA LEU A 59 8.16 -38.84 -56.38
C LEU A 59 8.88 -37.86 -55.48
N SER A 60 8.89 -38.08 -54.16
CA SER A 60 9.71 -37.32 -53.25
C SER A 60 10.55 -38.24 -52.37
N GLN A 61 11.82 -37.90 -52.22
CA GLN A 61 12.78 -38.70 -51.46
C GLN A 61 13.61 -37.77 -50.58
N THR A 62 13.77 -38.13 -49.29
CA THR A 62 14.62 -37.41 -48.38
C THR A 62 15.93 -38.20 -48.15
N LEU A 63 17.05 -37.55 -48.41
CA LEU A 63 18.38 -38.12 -48.37
C LEU A 63 19.26 -37.39 -47.39
N VAL A 64 20.18 -38.07 -46.74
CA VAL A 64 21.20 -37.47 -45.89
C VAL A 64 22.25 -36.78 -46.74
N LEU A 65 22.71 -35.62 -46.30
CA LEU A 65 23.76 -34.84 -46.94
C LEU A 65 25.07 -34.98 -46.17
N ASN A 66 26.13 -35.27 -46.91
CA ASN A 66 27.49 -35.36 -46.42
C ASN A 66 28.37 -34.33 -47.14
N SER A 67 29.42 -33.85 -46.49
CA SER A 67 30.38 -32.96 -47.15
C SER A 67 31.08 -33.69 -48.27
N TYR A 68 31.25 -33.01 -49.38
CA TYR A 68 31.88 -33.57 -50.62
C TYR A 68 33.35 -33.90 -50.39
N ASN A 69 34.03 -33.14 -49.59
CA ASN A 69 35.39 -33.33 -49.17
C ASN A 69 35.47 -33.30 -47.62
N ALA A 70 36.08 -34.32 -47.02
CA ALA A 70 36.18 -34.51 -45.60
C ALA A 70 36.89 -33.34 -44.89
N GLU A 71 37.70 -32.56 -45.62
CA GLU A 71 38.47 -31.43 -45.06
C GLU A 71 37.83 -30.04 -45.28
N ASN A 72 36.83 -29.91 -46.17
CA ASN A 72 36.27 -28.61 -46.48
C ASN A 72 34.81 -28.68 -47.02
N ALA A 73 33.84 -28.44 -46.15
CA ALA A 73 32.43 -28.30 -46.50
C ALA A 73 32.16 -27.14 -47.47
N GLU A 74 33.15 -26.29 -47.76
CA GLU A 74 33.07 -25.13 -48.67
C GLU A 74 32.90 -25.52 -50.14
N PHE A 75 33.20 -26.76 -50.52
CA PHE A 75 33.12 -27.21 -51.93
C PHE A 75 31.82 -27.91 -52.31
N GLY A 76 30.85 -27.94 -51.39
CA GLY A 76 29.55 -28.53 -51.70
C GLY A 76 29.18 -29.73 -50.83
N LEU A 77 27.92 -30.14 -50.93
CA LEU A 77 27.35 -31.27 -50.23
C LEU A 77 26.95 -32.36 -51.23
N ARG A 78 27.00 -33.61 -50.76
CA ARG A 78 26.62 -34.78 -51.55
C ARG A 78 25.60 -35.60 -50.76
N SER A 79 24.52 -36.01 -51.49
CA SER A 79 23.52 -36.88 -50.89
C SER A 79 24.01 -38.32 -50.81
N ASP A 80 23.36 -39.15 -50.01
CA ASP A 80 23.43 -40.59 -50.16
C ASP A 80 22.95 -41.01 -51.58
N LYS A 81 23.35 -42.20 -52.03
CA LYS A 81 22.90 -42.75 -53.29
C LYS A 81 21.43 -43.13 -53.22
N LEU A 82 20.67 -42.71 -54.23
CA LEU A 82 19.27 -43.06 -54.40
C LEU A 82 19.12 -44.05 -55.54
N GLN A 83 18.52 -45.21 -55.27
CA GLN A 83 18.19 -46.21 -56.30
C GLN A 83 16.84 -45.82 -56.91
N LEU A 84 16.82 -45.73 -58.23
CA LEU A 84 15.64 -45.41 -59.04
C LEU A 84 15.49 -46.35 -60.22
N LEU A 85 14.27 -46.52 -60.68
CA LEU A 85 14.03 -47.23 -61.93
C LEU A 85 14.68 -46.51 -63.13
N THR A 86 15.13 -47.23 -64.15
CA THR A 86 15.68 -46.62 -65.36
C THR A 86 14.64 -45.73 -66.05
N GLY A 87 15.04 -44.56 -66.50
CA GLY A 87 14.16 -43.58 -67.14
C GLY A 87 14.58 -42.14 -66.87
N THR A 88 13.87 -41.23 -67.50
CA THR A 88 14.15 -39.80 -67.33
C THR A 88 13.29 -39.19 -66.25
N TYR A 89 13.92 -38.44 -65.38
CA TYR A 89 13.30 -37.75 -64.21
C TYR A 89 13.49 -36.24 -64.35
N LYS A 90 12.45 -35.51 -64.12
CA LYS A 90 12.46 -34.04 -64.04
C LYS A 90 12.40 -33.63 -62.59
N ILE A 91 13.37 -32.83 -62.12
CA ILE A 91 13.37 -32.33 -60.79
C ILE A 91 12.39 -31.16 -60.74
N VAL A 92 11.41 -31.19 -59.82
CA VAL A 92 10.37 -30.16 -59.63
C VAL A 92 10.74 -29.19 -58.57
N GLY A 93 11.48 -29.64 -57.55
CA GLY A 93 11.95 -28.81 -56.46
C GLY A 93 12.77 -29.60 -55.44
N TYR A 94 13.45 -28.89 -54.53
CA TYR A 94 14.16 -29.51 -53.44
C TYR A 94 14.06 -28.67 -52.19
N TYR A 95 14.19 -29.32 -51.04
CA TYR A 95 14.14 -28.69 -49.72
C TYR A 95 15.33 -29.15 -48.89
N LEU A 96 15.99 -28.22 -48.22
CA LEU A 96 17.10 -28.51 -47.33
C LEU A 96 16.65 -28.42 -45.88
N TYR A 97 17.10 -29.38 -45.07
CA TYR A 97 16.77 -29.47 -43.64
C TYR A 97 18.04 -29.56 -42.79
N ASP A 98 17.98 -29.03 -41.57
CA ASP A 98 19.03 -29.24 -40.58
C ASP A 98 18.93 -30.65 -39.94
N LYS A 99 19.78 -30.92 -38.96
CA LYS A 99 19.79 -32.19 -38.23
C LYS A 99 18.52 -32.46 -37.42
N LEU A 100 17.71 -31.44 -37.14
CA LEU A 100 16.45 -31.48 -36.34
C LEU A 100 15.21 -31.50 -37.27
N ASP A 101 15.37 -31.70 -38.56
CA ASP A 101 14.32 -31.66 -39.56
C ASP A 101 13.64 -30.30 -39.74
N LYS A 102 14.33 -29.23 -39.31
CA LYS A 102 13.87 -27.88 -39.59
C LYS A 102 14.25 -27.48 -41.01
N GLU A 103 13.26 -27.02 -41.79
CA GLU A 103 13.50 -26.54 -43.14
C GLU A 103 14.39 -25.28 -43.11
N LEU A 104 15.50 -25.36 -43.82
CA LEU A 104 16.46 -24.24 -43.95
C LEU A 104 16.23 -23.45 -45.25
N LEU A 105 15.90 -24.17 -46.34
CA LEU A 105 15.78 -23.60 -47.67
C LEU A 105 14.83 -24.42 -48.54
N ALA A 106 13.99 -23.73 -49.31
CA ALA A 106 13.29 -24.30 -50.46
C ALA A 106 13.91 -23.77 -51.76
N GLY A 107 14.48 -24.64 -52.56
CA GLY A 107 15.08 -24.27 -53.84
C GLY A 107 14.10 -24.38 -54.98
N SER A 108 14.04 -23.36 -55.83
CA SER A 108 13.36 -23.44 -57.12
C SER A 108 14.34 -23.92 -58.21
N ILE A 109 13.82 -24.61 -59.16
CA ILE A 109 14.63 -25.17 -60.29
C ILE A 109 14.24 -24.42 -61.56
N GLU A 110 15.25 -24.02 -62.32
CA GLU A 110 15.04 -23.47 -63.66
C GLU A 110 14.42 -24.51 -64.58
N GLU A 111 13.66 -24.08 -65.60
CA GLU A 111 13.00 -24.97 -66.54
C GLU A 111 14.00 -25.94 -67.15
N ASP A 112 13.61 -27.25 -67.34
CA ASP A 112 14.32 -28.36 -68.00
C ASP A 112 15.46 -29.03 -67.20
N ASP A 113 15.39 -29.11 -65.91
CA ASP A 113 16.38 -29.85 -65.11
C ASP A 113 16.04 -31.34 -65.02
N GLU A 114 16.41 -32.08 -66.14
CA GLU A 114 16.18 -33.50 -66.29
C GLU A 114 17.46 -34.28 -66.07
N PHE A 115 17.31 -35.53 -65.65
CA PHE A 115 18.40 -36.52 -65.63
C PHE A 115 17.85 -37.89 -65.97
N THR A 116 18.71 -38.75 -66.60
CA THR A 116 18.31 -40.07 -67.00
C THR A 116 19.07 -41.13 -66.20
N VAL A 117 18.32 -42.01 -65.54
CA VAL A 117 18.86 -43.17 -64.81
C VAL A 117 18.98 -44.34 -65.78
N ILE A 118 20.20 -44.86 -65.95
CA ILE A 118 20.52 -46.03 -66.81
C ILE A 118 20.77 -47.23 -65.89
N GLN A 119 20.52 -48.41 -66.42
CA GLN A 119 20.68 -49.70 -65.75
C GLN A 119 22.11 -49.86 -65.20
N ASP A 120 22.20 -50.22 -63.93
CA ASP A 120 23.44 -50.43 -63.17
C ASP A 120 24.42 -49.24 -63.22
N GLY A 121 23.97 -48.15 -63.82
CA GLY A 121 24.72 -46.91 -63.88
C GLY A 121 24.59 -46.06 -62.64
N MET A 122 25.62 -45.24 -62.39
CA MET A 122 25.59 -44.22 -61.38
C MET A 122 25.68 -42.84 -62.04
N GLN A 123 24.71 -41.99 -61.72
CA GLN A 123 24.67 -40.66 -62.23
C GLN A 123 24.81 -39.64 -61.10
N GLU A 124 25.64 -38.66 -61.30
CA GLU A 124 25.73 -37.52 -60.40
C GLU A 124 24.93 -36.36 -60.97
N LYS A 125 23.97 -35.85 -60.23
CA LYS A 125 23.18 -34.67 -60.59
C LYS A 125 23.59 -33.47 -59.80
N ALA A 126 24.10 -32.48 -60.44
CA ALA A 126 24.42 -31.20 -59.80
C ALA A 126 23.15 -30.38 -59.61
N LEU A 127 22.96 -29.86 -58.40
CA LEU A 127 21.94 -28.91 -58.08
C LEU A 127 22.61 -27.59 -57.62
N THR A 128 22.28 -26.52 -58.33
CA THR A 128 22.79 -25.22 -57.96
C THR A 128 21.82 -24.63 -56.90
N VAL A 129 22.32 -24.44 -55.72
CA VAL A 129 21.54 -23.87 -54.63
C VAL A 129 21.61 -22.35 -54.76
N SER A 130 20.57 -21.72 -55.28
CA SER A 130 20.39 -20.29 -55.11
C SER A 130 19.87 -20.02 -53.67
N THR A 131 20.70 -19.48 -52.81
CA THR A 131 20.25 -19.05 -51.47
C THR A 131 19.32 -17.87 -51.63
N VAL A 132 18.06 -18.05 -51.32
CA VAL A 132 17.18 -16.90 -51.12
C VAL A 132 17.77 -16.12 -49.95
N THR A 133 18.22 -14.92 -50.24
CA THR A 133 18.73 -14.03 -49.21
C THR A 133 17.65 -13.79 -48.14
N ARG A 134 18.00 -13.91 -46.88
CA ARG A 134 17.08 -13.77 -45.75
C ARG A 134 17.58 -12.70 -44.81
N GLY A 135 16.67 -12.00 -44.20
CA GLY A 135 16.96 -11.07 -43.10
C GLY A 135 16.04 -11.34 -41.92
N MET A 136 16.36 -10.71 -40.82
CA MET A 136 15.56 -10.79 -39.62
C MET A 136 14.58 -9.63 -39.51
N VAL A 137 13.43 -9.86 -38.93
CA VAL A 137 12.46 -8.82 -38.57
C VAL A 137 11.97 -9.03 -37.15
N LYS A 138 11.84 -7.94 -36.42
CA LYS A 138 11.10 -7.85 -35.15
C LYS A 138 9.85 -7.03 -35.36
N PHE A 139 8.77 -7.47 -34.73
CA PHE A 139 7.48 -6.78 -34.79
C PHE A 139 7.22 -5.98 -33.55
N LYS A 140 6.52 -4.88 -33.77
CA LYS A 140 6.02 -4.00 -32.71
C LYS A 140 4.53 -3.80 -32.91
N LEU A 141 3.73 -4.18 -31.89
CA LEU A 141 2.31 -3.91 -31.90
C LEU A 141 2.09 -2.48 -31.47
N ILE A 142 1.32 -1.75 -32.26
CA ILE A 142 0.93 -0.37 -31.95
C ILE A 142 -0.59 -0.32 -31.95
N LYS A 143 -1.15 0.30 -30.95
CA LYS A 143 -2.57 0.53 -30.85
C LYS A 143 -3.03 1.55 -31.91
N ASP A 144 -3.90 1.14 -32.79
CA ASP A 144 -4.37 1.94 -33.95
C ASP A 144 -5.83 2.41 -33.79
N GLY A 145 -6.10 3.01 -32.61
CA GLY A 145 -7.40 3.64 -32.38
C GLY A 145 -8.52 2.67 -32.00
N LEU A 146 -9.70 3.26 -31.76
CA LEU A 146 -10.92 2.56 -31.37
C LEU A 146 -11.72 2.15 -32.59
N ASP A 147 -12.10 0.89 -32.72
CA ASP A 147 -13.08 0.42 -33.69
C ASP A 147 -14.40 0.04 -32.99
N THR A 148 -15.42 0.87 -33.17
CA THR A 148 -16.73 0.67 -32.58
C THR A 148 -17.57 -0.43 -33.24
N ARG A 149 -17.07 -1.05 -34.30
CA ARG A 149 -17.80 -2.04 -35.12
C ARG A 149 -17.44 -3.48 -34.80
N ALA A 150 -16.41 -3.71 -34.01
CA ALA A 150 -15.96 -5.08 -33.74
C ALA A 150 -16.69 -5.68 -32.52
N SER A 151 -16.87 -7.00 -32.59
CA SER A 151 -17.64 -7.77 -31.60
C SER A 151 -16.72 -8.40 -30.54
N GLY A 152 -16.26 -7.66 -29.60
CA GLY A 152 -15.49 -8.19 -28.49
C GLY A 152 -14.67 -7.13 -27.76
N GLU A 153 -14.70 -7.18 -26.45
CA GLU A 153 -13.95 -6.26 -25.61
C GLU A 153 -12.76 -6.95 -25.02
N TYR A 154 -11.58 -6.42 -25.26
CA TYR A 154 -10.38 -6.80 -24.53
C TYR A 154 -9.43 -5.61 -24.40
N LEU A 155 -8.61 -5.65 -23.37
CA LEU A 155 -7.62 -4.62 -23.12
C LEU A 155 -6.34 -4.92 -23.91
N PHE A 156 -5.67 -3.90 -24.42
CA PHE A 156 -4.39 -4.07 -25.11
C PHE A 156 -3.37 -4.79 -24.21
N SER A 157 -3.35 -4.53 -22.94
CA SER A 157 -2.50 -5.19 -21.93
C SER A 157 -2.80 -6.67 -21.71
N GLN A 158 -3.95 -7.17 -22.17
CA GLN A 158 -4.31 -8.59 -22.10
C GLN A 158 -3.65 -9.43 -23.19
N ILE A 159 -3.12 -8.81 -24.25
CA ILE A 159 -2.40 -9.50 -25.31
C ILE A 159 -1.09 -10.05 -24.74
N LYS A 160 -0.94 -11.36 -24.73
CA LYS A 160 0.27 -12.05 -24.27
C LYS A 160 0.99 -12.80 -25.37
N LEU A 161 0.25 -13.17 -26.40
CA LEU A 161 0.77 -13.82 -27.61
C LEU A 161 0.11 -13.22 -28.84
N ALA A 162 0.82 -13.22 -29.94
CA ALA A 162 0.29 -12.79 -31.23
C ALA A 162 0.77 -13.70 -32.36
N ASP A 163 -0.11 -13.98 -33.31
CA ASP A 163 0.23 -14.52 -34.62
C ASP A 163 0.17 -13.37 -35.62
N ILE A 164 1.18 -13.25 -36.47
CA ILE A 164 1.29 -12.14 -37.42
C ILE A 164 1.42 -12.71 -38.83
N THR A 165 0.55 -12.27 -39.72
CA THR A 165 0.61 -12.60 -41.13
C THR A 165 1.15 -11.44 -41.94
N VAL A 166 2.21 -11.69 -42.68
CA VAL A 166 2.83 -10.75 -43.59
C VAL A 166 2.67 -11.24 -45.03
N THR A 167 2.42 -10.36 -45.95
CA THR A 167 2.34 -10.71 -47.39
C THR A 167 3.50 -10.05 -48.12
N ASN A 168 4.23 -10.86 -48.89
CA ASN A 168 5.25 -10.36 -49.78
C ASN A 168 4.60 -9.57 -50.91
N LEU A 169 4.99 -8.35 -51.12
CA LEU A 169 4.35 -7.44 -52.06
C LEU A 169 4.60 -7.82 -53.53
N PHE A 170 5.69 -8.54 -53.82
CA PHE A 170 6.01 -9.00 -55.17
C PHE A 170 5.33 -10.35 -55.48
N THR A 171 5.54 -11.36 -54.64
CA THR A 171 5.01 -12.71 -54.87
C THR A 171 3.54 -12.86 -54.47
N LYS A 172 2.98 -11.91 -53.80
CA LYS A 172 1.63 -11.91 -53.19
C LYS A 172 1.39 -13.11 -52.24
N LYS A 173 2.42 -13.77 -51.80
CA LYS A 173 2.33 -14.93 -50.89
C LYS A 173 2.27 -14.49 -49.44
N PRO A 174 1.22 -14.88 -48.68
CA PRO A 174 1.15 -14.63 -47.26
C PRO A 174 2.00 -15.65 -46.47
N THR A 175 2.58 -15.20 -45.39
CA THR A 175 3.30 -16.03 -44.42
C THR A 175 2.83 -15.68 -43.01
N THR A 176 2.31 -16.67 -42.30
CA THR A 176 1.86 -16.48 -40.91
C THR A 176 2.92 -17.01 -39.92
N ILE A 177 3.33 -16.14 -39.01
CA ILE A 177 4.30 -16.46 -37.98
C ILE A 177 3.54 -16.55 -36.66
N LYS A 178 3.65 -17.69 -35.99
CA LYS A 178 2.82 -18.01 -34.83
C LYS A 178 3.55 -17.89 -33.52
N GLY A 179 2.80 -17.50 -32.47
CA GLY A 179 3.22 -17.63 -31.11
C GLY A 179 4.26 -16.62 -30.60
N PHE A 180 4.31 -15.41 -31.17
CA PHE A 180 5.14 -14.36 -30.62
C PHE A 180 4.71 -14.04 -29.19
N LYS A 181 5.66 -14.07 -28.27
CA LYS A 181 5.47 -13.47 -26.94
C LYS A 181 5.51 -11.96 -27.07
N VAL A 182 4.59 -11.31 -26.37
CA VAL A 182 4.42 -9.85 -26.39
C VAL A 182 4.83 -9.30 -25.05
N THR A 183 5.74 -8.32 -25.05
CA THR A 183 6.24 -7.64 -23.86
C THR A 183 5.94 -6.15 -23.97
N TYR A 184 5.33 -5.61 -22.92
CA TYR A 184 5.08 -4.18 -22.77
C TYR A 184 6.29 -3.54 -22.13
N LYS A 185 6.88 -2.55 -22.79
CA LYS A 185 7.84 -1.64 -22.17
C LYS A 185 7.16 -0.29 -21.99
N GLU A 186 7.21 0.24 -20.80
CA GLU A 186 7.01 1.66 -20.60
C GLU A 186 8.17 2.36 -21.31
N GLU A 187 7.89 3.06 -22.39
CA GLU A 187 8.90 3.89 -23.01
C GLU A 187 9.28 4.99 -22.01
N SER A 188 10.54 5.05 -21.65
CA SER A 188 11.07 6.03 -20.74
C SER A 188 10.78 7.43 -21.27
N LYS A 189 10.42 8.33 -20.39
CA LYS A 189 10.01 9.71 -20.63
C LYS A 189 11.10 10.65 -21.20
N GLU A 190 12.16 10.13 -21.77
CA GLU A 190 13.33 10.90 -22.22
C GLU A 190 13.12 11.75 -23.49
N HIS A 191 11.96 11.69 -24.11
CA HIS A 191 11.67 12.49 -25.30
C HIS A 191 10.58 13.55 -25.10
N GLN A 192 10.47 14.08 -23.89
CA GLN A 192 9.58 15.22 -23.65
C GLN A 192 10.27 16.52 -24.10
N ASN A 193 9.83 17.05 -25.23
CA ASN A 193 10.12 18.45 -25.53
C ASN A 193 9.23 19.34 -24.65
N PRO A 194 9.78 20.06 -23.66
CA PRO A 194 8.97 20.87 -22.73
C PRO A 194 8.19 22.02 -23.40
N ASP A 195 8.55 22.37 -24.63
CA ASP A 195 7.96 23.46 -25.38
C ASP A 195 6.82 23.02 -26.33
N ASN A 196 6.54 21.72 -26.41
CA ASN A 196 5.50 21.20 -27.26
C ASN A 196 4.47 20.38 -26.45
N ASP A 197 3.32 20.98 -26.18
CA ASP A 197 2.23 20.34 -25.43
C ASP A 197 1.74 19.04 -26.06
N LYS A 198 1.92 18.84 -27.36
CA LYS A 198 1.55 17.59 -28.06
C LYS A 198 2.52 16.46 -27.76
N ASP A 199 3.82 16.73 -27.68
CA ASP A 199 4.82 15.69 -27.39
C ASP A 199 4.84 15.28 -25.93
N LYS A 200 4.36 16.14 -25.03
CA LYS A 200 4.26 15.89 -23.60
C LYS A 200 3.31 14.74 -23.25
N TYR A 201 2.39 14.40 -24.16
CA TYR A 201 1.30 13.45 -23.93
C TYR A 201 1.32 12.25 -24.88
N MET A 202 2.33 12.13 -25.74
CA MET A 202 2.44 11.04 -26.74
C MET A 202 3.11 9.78 -26.19
N ASP A 203 2.57 9.17 -25.20
CA ASP A 203 2.86 7.77 -24.92
C ASP A 203 1.94 6.88 -25.79
N ILE A 204 2.40 6.51 -26.95
CA ILE A 204 1.69 5.53 -27.78
C ILE A 204 1.76 4.18 -27.06
N ALA A 205 0.62 3.52 -26.87
CA ALA A 205 0.58 2.18 -26.33
C ALA A 205 1.26 1.24 -27.31
N THR A 206 2.42 0.71 -26.96
CA THR A 206 3.22 -0.17 -27.78
C THR A 206 3.60 -1.43 -27.04
N ALA A 207 3.70 -2.52 -27.79
CA ALA A 207 4.19 -3.78 -27.26
C ALA A 207 5.18 -4.38 -28.26
N LYS A 208 6.29 -4.93 -27.79
CA LYS A 208 7.29 -5.55 -28.65
C LYS A 208 7.13 -7.06 -28.64
N CYS A 209 7.32 -7.67 -29.81
CA CYS A 209 7.48 -9.11 -29.92
C CYS A 209 8.92 -9.48 -29.57
N ASP A 210 9.10 -10.41 -28.64
CA ASP A 210 10.39 -10.70 -28.02
C ASP A 210 11.40 -11.31 -29.01
N SER A 211 10.92 -12.01 -30.02
CA SER A 211 11.77 -12.79 -30.93
C SER A 211 11.86 -12.18 -32.32
N ALA A 212 13.03 -12.17 -32.88
CA ALA A 212 13.23 -11.89 -34.30
C ALA A 212 12.94 -13.14 -35.13
N VAL A 213 12.45 -12.95 -36.36
CA VAL A 213 12.10 -14.02 -37.28
C VAL A 213 12.84 -13.82 -38.60
N TRP A 214 13.31 -14.91 -39.19
CA TRP A 214 13.92 -14.94 -40.49
C TRP A 214 12.89 -15.05 -41.60
N LEU A 215 12.84 -14.08 -42.52
CA LEU A 215 12.03 -14.10 -43.73
C LEU A 215 12.91 -13.86 -44.98
N PRO A 216 12.49 -14.32 -46.14
CA PRO A 216 13.16 -13.97 -47.38
C PRO A 216 13.29 -12.46 -47.55
N ALA A 217 14.40 -12.02 -48.17
CA ALA A 217 14.56 -10.59 -48.47
C ALA A 217 13.49 -10.12 -49.47
N GLY A 218 12.97 -8.92 -49.27
CA GLY A 218 11.89 -8.37 -50.08
C GLY A 218 11.06 -7.35 -49.36
N ASN A 219 10.06 -6.85 -50.03
CA ASN A 219 9.09 -5.89 -49.47
C ASN A 219 7.85 -6.62 -48.97
N TYR A 220 7.46 -6.32 -47.79
CA TYR A 220 6.35 -6.94 -47.07
C TYR A 220 5.37 -5.91 -46.53
N GLN A 221 4.18 -6.39 -46.24
CA GLN A 221 3.14 -5.65 -45.54
C GLN A 221 2.47 -6.59 -44.56
N VAL A 222 2.22 -6.11 -43.32
CA VAL A 222 1.38 -6.85 -42.39
C VAL A 222 -0.06 -6.80 -42.87
N THR A 223 -0.65 -7.98 -43.08
CA THR A 223 -2.01 -8.11 -43.66
C THR A 223 -3.06 -8.66 -42.71
N SER A 224 -2.64 -9.38 -41.66
CA SER A 224 -3.54 -9.80 -40.61
C SER A 224 -2.77 -10.15 -39.34
N TYR A 225 -3.46 -10.20 -38.24
CA TYR A 225 -2.95 -10.70 -36.97
C TYR A 225 -4.04 -11.41 -36.16
N THR A 226 -3.62 -12.28 -35.25
CA THR A 226 -4.47 -12.87 -34.22
C THR A 226 -3.81 -12.63 -32.85
N THR A 227 -4.55 -12.13 -31.87
CA THR A 227 -4.06 -11.87 -30.52
C THR A 227 -4.65 -12.86 -29.55
N TYR A 228 -3.86 -13.20 -28.52
CA TYR A 228 -4.24 -14.16 -27.49
C TYR A 228 -3.90 -13.64 -26.09
N SER A 229 -4.78 -13.92 -25.13
CA SER A 229 -4.48 -13.86 -23.72
C SER A 229 -3.87 -15.19 -23.24
N LYS A 230 -3.09 -15.13 -22.17
CA LYS A 230 -2.49 -16.33 -21.57
C LYS A 230 -2.56 -16.21 -20.05
N SER A 231 -3.12 -17.25 -19.41
CA SER A 231 -3.14 -17.39 -17.95
C SER A 231 -2.68 -18.82 -17.62
N GLY A 232 -1.46 -18.94 -17.09
CA GLY A 232 -0.82 -20.24 -16.92
C GLY A 232 -0.69 -20.99 -18.25
N ASN A 233 -1.30 -22.15 -18.35
CA ASN A 233 -1.33 -22.96 -19.59
C ASN A 233 -2.54 -22.66 -20.48
N LEU A 234 -3.49 -21.86 -20.02
CA LEU A 234 -4.69 -21.53 -20.80
C LEU A 234 -4.40 -20.38 -21.76
N VAL A 235 -4.56 -20.63 -23.05
CA VAL A 235 -4.46 -19.63 -24.11
C VAL A 235 -5.85 -19.42 -24.70
N LYS A 236 -6.31 -18.17 -24.72
CA LYS A 236 -7.61 -17.78 -25.27
C LYS A 236 -7.41 -16.78 -26.40
N THR A 237 -8.01 -17.03 -27.57
CA THR A 237 -8.04 -16.07 -28.66
C THR A 237 -8.83 -14.82 -28.24
N LEU A 238 -8.21 -13.67 -28.40
CA LEU A 238 -8.86 -12.38 -28.17
C LEU A 238 -9.51 -11.88 -29.45
N GLU A 239 -8.75 -11.79 -30.54
CA GLU A 239 -9.23 -11.26 -31.80
C GLU A 239 -8.39 -11.73 -32.99
N THR A 240 -9.02 -11.82 -34.14
CA THR A 240 -8.36 -11.98 -35.46
C THR A 240 -8.83 -10.86 -36.38
N GLN A 241 -7.88 -10.11 -36.92
CA GLN A 241 -8.20 -8.96 -37.78
C GLN A 241 -7.33 -8.93 -39.02
N SER A 242 -7.97 -8.55 -40.18
CA SER A 242 -7.26 -8.14 -41.37
C SER A 242 -6.92 -6.67 -41.30
N VAL A 243 -5.68 -6.33 -41.60
CA VAL A 243 -5.17 -4.95 -41.50
C VAL A 243 -4.40 -4.59 -42.77
N LYS A 244 -4.26 -3.32 -43.02
CA LYS A 244 -3.32 -2.77 -43.99
C LYS A 244 -2.23 -2.02 -43.21
N GLY A 245 -1.26 -2.81 -42.72
CA GLY A 245 -0.14 -2.28 -41.98
C GLY A 245 0.84 -1.52 -42.88
N GLU A 246 1.82 -0.91 -42.29
CA GLU A 246 2.92 -0.27 -43.00
C GLU A 246 3.74 -1.27 -43.78
N GLN A 247 4.30 -0.81 -44.89
CA GLN A 247 5.24 -1.61 -45.69
C GLN A 247 6.63 -1.54 -45.06
N PHE A 248 7.30 -2.67 -45.04
CA PHE A 248 8.68 -2.76 -44.55
C PHE A 248 9.52 -3.62 -45.48
N THR A 249 10.82 -3.41 -45.47
CA THR A 249 11.77 -4.10 -46.34
C THR A 249 12.69 -4.96 -45.51
N ILE A 250 12.75 -6.23 -45.84
CA ILE A 250 13.75 -7.16 -45.29
C ILE A 250 14.95 -7.19 -46.24
N LYS A 251 16.09 -6.74 -45.70
CA LYS A 251 17.38 -6.76 -46.41
C LYS A 251 18.16 -8.03 -46.04
N ASP A 252 18.98 -8.46 -46.97
CA ASP A 252 19.85 -9.64 -46.79
C ASP A 252 20.71 -9.46 -45.52
N ASN A 253 20.64 -10.48 -44.66
CA ASN A 253 21.43 -10.60 -43.41
C ASN A 253 21.37 -9.39 -42.49
N ALA A 254 20.32 -8.60 -42.56
CA ALA A 254 20.08 -7.42 -41.76
C ALA A 254 18.88 -7.61 -40.84
N LEU A 255 18.88 -6.92 -39.70
CA LEU A 255 17.73 -6.84 -38.81
C LEU A 255 16.85 -5.65 -39.23
N THR A 256 15.59 -5.92 -39.52
CA THR A 256 14.55 -4.91 -39.61
C THR A 256 13.89 -4.85 -38.24
N ASP A 257 14.15 -3.78 -37.52
CA ASP A 257 13.57 -3.55 -36.19
C ASP A 257 12.26 -2.77 -36.32
N ASP A 258 11.32 -3.07 -35.41
CA ASP A 258 10.06 -2.35 -35.30
C ASP A 258 9.13 -2.36 -36.53
N ALA A 259 8.99 -3.49 -37.22
CA ALA A 259 7.91 -3.65 -38.18
C ALA A 259 6.54 -3.57 -37.48
N ILE A 260 5.73 -2.58 -37.89
CA ILE A 260 4.53 -2.18 -37.17
C ILE A 260 3.34 -3.06 -37.49
N VAL A 261 2.71 -3.59 -36.45
CA VAL A 261 1.40 -4.25 -36.48
C VAL A 261 0.36 -3.35 -35.89
N PRO A 262 -0.53 -2.72 -36.68
CA PRO A 262 -1.57 -1.84 -36.13
C PRO A 262 -2.70 -2.69 -35.52
N VAL A 263 -2.78 -2.70 -34.19
CA VAL A 263 -3.82 -3.43 -33.46
C VAL A 263 -5.03 -2.56 -33.27
N LYS A 264 -6.12 -2.93 -33.92
CA LYS A 264 -7.43 -2.27 -33.76
C LYS A 264 -8.19 -2.93 -32.62
N LEU A 265 -8.49 -2.16 -31.59
CA LEU A 265 -9.29 -2.62 -30.48
C LEU A 265 -10.75 -2.26 -30.68
N SER A 266 -11.61 -3.23 -30.43
CA SER A 266 -13.05 -2.98 -30.43
C SER A 266 -13.48 -2.47 -29.07
N ARG A 267 -14.35 -1.46 -29.04
CA ARG A 267 -14.86 -0.85 -27.82
C ARG A 267 -16.37 -0.65 -27.92
N THR A 268 -17.04 -0.88 -26.78
CA THR A 268 -18.47 -0.57 -26.66
C THR A 268 -18.71 0.93 -26.60
N ALA A 269 -19.97 1.30 -26.78
CA ALA A 269 -20.40 2.69 -26.61
C ALA A 269 -20.15 3.20 -25.20
N GLU A 270 -20.28 2.35 -24.18
CA GLU A 270 -20.06 2.67 -22.77
C GLU A 270 -18.58 2.97 -22.50
N TYR A 271 -17.66 2.20 -23.06
CA TYR A 271 -16.23 2.47 -22.96
C TYR A 271 -15.86 3.87 -23.50
N ILE A 272 -16.41 4.20 -24.69
CA ILE A 272 -16.17 5.51 -25.31
C ILE A 272 -16.78 6.64 -24.47
N LYS A 273 -17.96 6.43 -23.88
CA LYS A 273 -18.59 7.40 -23.00
C LYS A 273 -17.76 7.67 -21.75
N ASP A 274 -17.18 6.63 -21.13
CA ASP A 274 -16.27 6.79 -19.99
C ASP A 274 -15.06 7.66 -20.37
N TYR A 275 -14.45 7.39 -21.52
CA TYR A 275 -13.30 8.16 -22.01
C TYR A 275 -13.65 9.63 -22.24
N LEU A 276 -14.75 9.90 -22.92
CA LEU A 276 -15.22 11.27 -23.19
C LEU A 276 -15.58 12.00 -21.88
N ALA A 277 -16.18 11.29 -20.93
CA ALA A 277 -16.50 11.85 -19.62
C ALA A 277 -15.23 12.22 -18.84
N LEU A 278 -14.19 11.39 -18.85
CA LEU A 278 -12.90 11.74 -18.22
C LEU A 278 -12.27 12.97 -18.86
N LYS A 279 -12.34 13.09 -20.18
CA LYS A 279 -11.81 14.26 -20.86
C LYS A 279 -12.57 15.54 -20.46
N GLU A 280 -13.88 15.47 -20.39
CA GLU A 280 -14.70 16.59 -19.96
C GLU A 280 -14.43 16.98 -18.49
N ILE A 281 -14.24 15.98 -17.61
CA ILE A 281 -13.85 16.21 -16.21
C ILE A 281 -12.49 16.89 -16.14
N TRP A 282 -11.52 16.42 -16.93
CA TRP A 282 -10.18 16.98 -17.00
C TRP A 282 -10.21 18.46 -17.47
N ASP A 283 -10.96 18.74 -18.52
CA ASP A 283 -11.13 20.10 -19.03
C ASP A 283 -11.83 21.00 -18.00
N ALA A 284 -12.89 20.51 -17.36
CA ALA A 284 -13.68 21.28 -16.39
C ALA A 284 -12.93 21.57 -15.08
N LEU A 285 -11.97 20.74 -14.74
CA LEU A 285 -11.17 20.85 -13.51
C LEU A 285 -9.74 21.36 -13.76
N ASP A 286 -9.52 22.05 -14.87
CA ASP A 286 -8.24 22.64 -15.26
C ASP A 286 -7.10 21.60 -15.34
N GLY A 287 -7.40 20.46 -15.91
CA GLY A 287 -6.52 19.29 -15.95
C GLY A 287 -5.13 19.58 -16.52
N LYS A 288 -5.01 20.47 -17.51
CA LYS A 288 -3.71 20.86 -18.09
C LYS A 288 -2.72 21.42 -17.06
N ASN A 289 -3.23 21.97 -15.96
CA ASN A 289 -2.43 22.59 -14.90
C ASN A 289 -2.27 21.68 -13.67
N TRP A 290 -2.76 20.44 -13.68
CA TRP A 290 -2.59 19.54 -12.57
C TRP A 290 -1.13 19.26 -12.29
N SER A 291 -0.75 19.44 -11.04
CA SER A 291 0.56 19.11 -10.54
C SER A 291 0.41 18.06 -9.45
N GLN A 292 0.75 16.82 -9.78
CA GLN A 292 0.59 15.76 -8.84
C GLN A 292 1.52 15.89 -7.64
N GLN A 293 0.93 16.08 -6.47
CA GLN A 293 1.60 15.96 -5.17
C GLN A 293 1.05 14.78 -4.35
N GLY A 294 0.09 14.04 -4.89
CA GLY A 294 -0.61 12.97 -4.21
C GLY A 294 0.09 11.60 -4.32
N PHE A 295 -0.50 10.61 -3.73
CA PHE A 295 -0.16 9.18 -3.71
C PHE A 295 0.96 8.70 -4.64
N GLY A 296 2.21 8.63 -4.13
CA GLY A 296 3.30 7.85 -4.69
C GLY A 296 3.69 8.09 -6.14
N SER A 297 2.98 8.94 -6.86
CA SER A 297 3.23 9.22 -8.25
C SER A 297 4.29 10.30 -8.42
N GLN A 298 5.00 10.20 -9.52
CA GLN A 298 6.13 11.09 -9.78
C GLN A 298 5.65 12.52 -10.02
N PRO A 299 6.38 13.53 -9.53
CA PRO A 299 6.07 14.94 -9.82
C PRO A 299 5.95 15.18 -11.32
N GLY A 300 4.89 15.86 -11.73
CA GLY A 300 4.65 16.24 -13.12
C GLY A 300 3.91 15.19 -13.97
N ALA A 301 3.53 14.05 -13.43
CA ALA A 301 2.69 13.11 -14.15
C ALA A 301 1.25 13.64 -14.24
N ASN A 302 0.69 13.70 -15.42
CA ASN A 302 -0.68 14.11 -15.69
C ASN A 302 -1.37 13.06 -16.58
N TRP A 303 -2.67 13.18 -16.78
CA TRP A 303 -3.38 12.30 -17.69
C TRP A 303 -2.97 12.55 -19.13
N ASN A 304 -2.91 11.46 -19.87
CA ASN A 304 -2.56 11.48 -21.28
C ASN A 304 -3.70 10.92 -22.14
N PHE A 305 -4.44 11.80 -22.81
CA PHE A 305 -5.56 11.42 -23.66
C PHE A 305 -5.14 10.85 -25.01
N ASN A 306 -3.86 10.76 -25.32
CA ASN A 306 -3.35 9.98 -26.44
C ASN A 306 -3.26 8.49 -26.11
N LYS A 307 -3.32 8.10 -24.83
CA LYS A 307 -3.52 6.72 -24.39
C LYS A 307 -5.00 6.39 -24.41
N GLU A 308 -5.31 5.18 -24.80
CA GLU A 308 -6.66 4.67 -24.67
C GLU A 308 -6.93 4.18 -23.24
N LEU A 309 -8.22 4.02 -22.91
CA LEU A 309 -8.65 3.68 -21.55
C LEU A 309 -8.06 2.40 -20.98
N ASP A 310 -7.77 1.40 -21.82
CA ASP A 310 -7.15 0.16 -21.34
C ASP A 310 -5.71 0.34 -20.84
N MET A 311 -5.06 1.44 -21.22
CA MET A 311 -3.75 1.84 -20.65
C MET A 311 -3.88 2.81 -19.48
N TRP A 312 -5.08 3.24 -19.15
CA TRP A 312 -5.32 4.23 -18.10
C TRP A 312 -5.18 3.66 -16.68
N GLY A 313 -5.07 2.35 -16.51
CA GLY A 313 -4.70 1.78 -15.21
C GLY A 313 -3.35 2.25 -14.68
N ALA A 314 -2.48 2.79 -15.55
CA ALA A 314 -1.24 3.48 -15.19
C ALA A 314 -1.40 4.99 -15.07
N GLN A 315 -2.55 5.56 -15.37
CA GLN A 315 -2.82 6.98 -15.19
C GLN A 315 -3.07 7.29 -13.71
N PRO A 316 -2.58 8.43 -13.23
CA PRO A 316 -2.77 8.79 -11.84
C PRO A 316 -4.25 8.87 -11.47
N GLY A 317 -4.62 8.21 -10.38
CA GLY A 317 -5.96 8.27 -9.79
C GLY A 317 -7.06 7.57 -10.57
N VAL A 318 -6.74 6.82 -11.64
CA VAL A 318 -7.73 6.07 -12.43
C VAL A 318 -7.55 4.58 -12.20
N SER A 319 -8.65 3.89 -11.88
CA SER A 319 -8.69 2.43 -11.75
C SER A 319 -9.72 1.85 -12.71
N LEU A 320 -9.36 0.75 -13.35
CA LEU A 320 -10.19 0.07 -14.33
C LEU A 320 -10.57 -1.33 -13.86
N ASN A 321 -11.76 -1.80 -14.25
CA ASN A 321 -12.11 -3.21 -14.13
C ASN A 321 -11.54 -4.03 -15.31
N SER A 322 -11.79 -5.35 -15.30
CA SER A 322 -11.32 -6.25 -16.37
C SER A 322 -11.90 -5.94 -17.76
N ASN A 323 -12.99 -5.18 -17.82
CA ASN A 323 -13.66 -4.77 -19.06
C ASN A 323 -13.21 -3.38 -19.54
N GLY A 324 -12.25 -2.77 -18.87
CA GLY A 324 -11.74 -1.43 -19.20
C GLY A 324 -12.65 -0.28 -18.78
N ARG A 325 -13.72 -0.56 -18.01
CA ARG A 325 -14.60 0.47 -17.45
C ARG A 325 -13.98 1.09 -16.21
N ILE A 326 -14.21 2.36 -15.99
CA ILE A 326 -13.67 3.12 -14.87
C ILE A 326 -14.44 2.77 -13.60
N VAL A 327 -13.72 2.21 -12.60
CA VAL A 327 -14.26 1.87 -11.28
C VAL A 327 -13.71 2.75 -10.16
N GLY A 328 -12.61 3.42 -10.36
CA GLY A 328 -12.02 4.35 -9.40
C GLY A 328 -11.56 5.63 -10.04
N LEU A 329 -11.91 6.75 -9.44
CA LEU A 329 -11.47 8.07 -9.82
C LEU A 329 -11.03 8.83 -8.56
N SER A 330 -9.74 9.09 -8.44
CA SER A 330 -9.17 9.88 -7.35
C SER A 330 -8.41 11.08 -7.89
N LEU A 331 -8.86 12.26 -7.50
CA LEU A 331 -8.20 13.54 -7.81
C LEU A 331 -7.52 14.14 -6.59
N GLU A 332 -7.23 13.32 -5.60
CA GLU A 332 -6.61 13.72 -4.34
C GLU A 332 -5.22 14.33 -4.58
N GLY A 333 -5.04 15.57 -4.15
CA GLY A 333 -3.75 16.26 -4.24
C GLY A 333 -3.33 16.69 -5.65
N PHE A 334 -4.24 16.73 -6.62
CA PHE A 334 -3.93 17.05 -8.01
C PHE A 334 -3.78 18.55 -8.28
N GLY A 335 -4.25 19.41 -7.37
CA GLY A 335 -4.42 20.83 -7.65
C GLY A 335 -5.57 21.09 -8.61
N ALA A 336 -6.55 20.18 -8.65
CA ALA A 336 -7.74 20.31 -9.50
C ALA A 336 -8.54 21.55 -9.11
N SER A 337 -8.95 22.33 -10.10
CA SER A 337 -9.64 23.61 -9.88
C SER A 337 -10.81 23.75 -10.82
N GLY A 338 -12.00 24.02 -10.29
CA GLY A 338 -13.19 24.21 -11.08
C GLY A 338 -14.41 23.50 -10.54
N ARG A 339 -15.25 23.02 -11.43
CA ARG A 339 -16.57 22.45 -11.16
C ARG A 339 -16.64 21.04 -11.73
N VAL A 340 -17.00 20.05 -10.92
CA VAL A 340 -17.20 18.68 -11.42
C VAL A 340 -18.44 18.67 -12.33
N PRO A 341 -18.27 18.33 -13.64
CA PRO A 341 -19.31 18.50 -14.64
C PRO A 341 -20.38 17.40 -14.58
N ASP A 342 -21.46 17.59 -15.31
CA ASP A 342 -22.56 16.63 -15.42
C ASP A 342 -22.12 15.31 -16.07
N ALA A 343 -21.05 15.33 -16.84
CA ALA A 343 -20.42 14.14 -17.41
C ALA A 343 -20.00 13.08 -16.38
N ILE A 344 -19.80 13.46 -15.12
CA ILE A 344 -19.48 12.51 -14.05
C ILE A 344 -20.52 11.37 -13.98
N GLY A 345 -21.77 11.66 -14.27
CA GLY A 345 -22.86 10.67 -14.28
C GLY A 345 -22.76 9.62 -15.38
N GLN A 346 -21.81 9.75 -16.32
CA GLN A 346 -21.53 8.73 -17.33
C GLN A 346 -20.70 7.56 -16.79
N LEU A 347 -19.94 7.77 -15.71
CA LEU A 347 -19.06 6.77 -15.12
C LEU A 347 -19.84 5.77 -14.26
N THR A 348 -20.80 5.05 -14.88
CA THR A 348 -21.79 4.24 -14.17
C THR A 348 -21.23 3.00 -13.48
N GLU A 349 -19.98 2.61 -13.78
CA GLU A 349 -19.27 1.53 -13.08
C GLU A 349 -18.43 2.03 -11.91
N LEU A 350 -18.46 3.33 -11.61
CA LEU A 350 -17.62 3.93 -10.59
C LEU A 350 -18.00 3.42 -9.19
N GLU A 351 -17.02 2.87 -8.51
CA GLU A 351 -17.11 2.38 -7.13
C GLU A 351 -16.50 3.38 -6.14
N ILE A 352 -15.46 4.11 -6.56
CA ILE A 352 -14.75 5.08 -5.73
C ILE A 352 -14.67 6.41 -6.47
N LEU A 353 -15.19 7.46 -5.83
CA LEU A 353 -15.00 8.84 -6.26
C LEU A 353 -14.35 9.63 -5.11
N ALA A 354 -13.09 9.96 -5.25
CA ALA A 354 -12.34 10.73 -4.27
C ALA A 354 -11.87 12.06 -4.87
N LEU A 355 -12.53 13.13 -4.48
CA LEU A 355 -12.18 14.51 -4.88
C LEU A 355 -11.23 15.17 -3.88
N GLY A 356 -10.99 14.50 -2.76
CA GLY A 356 -10.11 14.87 -1.67
C GLY A 356 -10.47 14.08 -0.43
N SER A 357 -9.46 13.64 0.37
CA SER A 357 -9.71 12.85 1.57
C SER A 357 -8.72 13.14 2.70
N HIS A 358 -8.97 12.58 3.86
CA HIS A 358 -8.05 12.62 5.00
C HIS A 358 -6.73 11.91 4.75
N GLY A 359 -6.69 10.98 3.79
CA GLY A 359 -5.50 10.17 3.46
C GLY A 359 -4.46 10.87 2.59
N GLU A 360 -4.69 12.10 2.16
CA GLU A 360 -3.74 12.82 1.30
C GLU A 360 -2.44 13.18 2.01
N LYS A 361 -1.34 13.25 1.25
CA LYS A 361 -0.02 13.67 1.77
C LYS A 361 -0.03 15.07 2.36
N VAL A 362 -0.88 15.95 1.88
CA VAL A 362 -1.07 17.26 2.49
C VAL A 362 -1.52 17.12 3.94
N ASN A 363 -2.37 16.16 4.22
CA ASN A 363 -2.83 15.86 5.57
C ASN A 363 -1.74 15.20 6.43
N GLU A 364 -0.87 14.37 5.86
CA GLU A 364 0.31 13.86 6.58
C GLU A 364 1.22 15.00 7.04
N ARG A 365 1.36 16.05 6.26
CA ARG A 365 2.07 17.27 6.68
C ARG A 365 1.31 18.03 7.77
N LEU A 366 -0.03 18.03 7.69
CA LEU A 366 -0.89 18.63 8.70
C LEU A 366 -0.80 17.90 10.04
N PHE A 367 -0.72 16.57 10.00
CA PHE A 367 -0.66 15.71 11.17
C PHE A 367 0.74 15.55 11.76
N GLY A 368 1.78 15.92 11.04
CA GLY A 368 3.19 15.74 11.43
C GLY A 368 3.67 14.28 11.30
N PRO A 369 4.99 14.08 11.09
CA PRO A 369 5.54 12.80 10.63
C PRO A 369 5.57 11.67 11.66
N LYS A 370 5.19 11.87 12.90
CA LYS A 370 5.32 10.86 13.97
C LYS A 370 4.15 10.93 14.95
N GLY A 371 2.94 10.84 14.44
CA GLY A 371 1.73 10.66 15.22
C GLY A 371 1.89 10.66 16.73
N ILE A 372 2.13 11.60 17.44
CA ILE A 372 2.11 12.01 18.81
C ILE A 372 3.30 12.95 19.09
N SER A 373 3.22 14.15 18.66
CA SER A 373 3.53 15.17 19.63
C SER A 373 2.19 15.60 20.20
N VAL A 374 1.90 15.24 21.40
CA VAL A 374 0.82 15.84 22.15
C VAL A 374 1.15 17.33 22.20
N ASN A 375 0.60 18.11 21.26
CA ASN A 375 0.73 19.56 21.29
C ASN A 375 -0.20 20.04 22.41
N MET A 376 0.30 19.95 23.63
CA MET A 376 -0.37 20.63 24.75
C MET A 376 -0.44 22.11 24.44
N SER A 377 -1.58 22.71 24.66
CA SER A 377 -1.69 24.15 24.64
C SER A 377 -0.73 24.78 25.71
N ASP A 378 -0.26 25.98 25.46
CA ASP A 378 0.61 26.66 26.42
C ASP A 378 -0.06 26.79 27.79
N GLU A 379 -1.39 26.93 27.83
CA GLU A 379 -2.18 26.89 29.08
C GLU A 379 -2.10 25.52 29.78
N GLN A 380 -2.19 24.43 29.04
CA GLN A 380 -2.04 23.07 29.59
C GLN A 380 -0.62 22.83 30.11
N LYS A 381 0.40 23.24 29.36
CA LYS A 381 1.81 23.19 29.80
C LYS A 381 2.01 24.03 31.08
N GLN A 382 1.40 25.20 31.14
CA GLN A 382 1.52 26.08 32.31
C GLN A 382 0.81 25.49 33.53
N LYS A 383 -0.38 24.89 33.38
CA LYS A 383 -1.07 24.19 34.47
C LYS A 383 -0.24 23.03 35.01
N MET A 384 0.39 22.27 34.12
CA MET A 384 1.27 21.19 34.56
C MET A 384 2.54 21.69 35.23
N ARG A 385 3.18 22.73 34.67
CA ARG A 385 4.32 23.40 35.34
C ARG A 385 3.94 23.90 36.69
N MET A 386 2.80 24.55 36.87
CA MET A 386 2.32 25.04 38.18
C MET A 386 2.05 23.91 39.17
N HIS A 387 1.57 22.80 38.73
CA HIS A 387 1.35 21.60 39.55
C HIS A 387 2.65 21.02 40.11
N TYR A 388 3.74 21.11 39.33
CA TYR A 388 5.06 20.59 39.70
C TYR A 388 6.09 21.67 40.06
N GLN A 389 5.71 22.94 40.07
CA GLN A 389 6.62 24.08 40.02
C GLN A 389 7.61 24.18 41.17
N LYS A 390 7.34 23.53 42.29
CA LYS A 390 8.27 23.51 43.43
C LYS A 390 9.32 22.41 43.39
N THR A 391 9.18 21.45 42.49
CA THR A 391 9.97 20.22 42.51
C THR A 391 10.71 19.93 41.22
N PHE A 392 10.31 20.50 40.04
CA PHE A 392 10.78 20.02 38.72
C PHE A 392 11.06 21.18 37.76
N VAL A 393 12.32 21.36 37.40
CA VAL A 393 12.76 22.51 36.59
C VAL A 393 12.62 22.27 35.07
N ASP A 394 12.68 21.04 34.60
CA ASP A 394 12.76 20.75 33.17
C ASP A 394 11.82 19.62 32.71
N TYR A 395 10.62 19.58 33.25
CA TYR A 395 9.64 18.58 32.82
C TYR A 395 9.01 18.93 31.47
N ASP A 396 9.15 18.07 30.50
CA ASP A 396 8.38 18.12 29.25
C ASP A 396 7.23 17.09 29.30
N PRO A 397 5.99 17.55 29.44
CA PRO A 397 4.83 16.66 29.52
C PRO A 397 4.56 15.87 28.22
N ARG A 398 5.23 16.21 27.11
CA ARG A 398 5.10 15.49 25.84
C ARG A 398 5.86 14.16 25.83
N GLU A 399 6.74 13.90 26.78
CA GLU A 399 7.59 12.71 26.82
C GLU A 399 6.83 11.41 27.11
N GLY A 400 5.60 11.46 27.61
CA GLY A 400 4.77 10.28 27.90
C GLY A 400 5.48 9.32 28.86
N PHE A 401 5.60 8.03 28.52
CA PHE A 401 6.45 7.10 29.26
C PHE A 401 7.91 7.52 29.16
N SER A 402 8.68 7.32 30.23
CA SER A 402 10.11 7.55 30.21
C SER A 402 10.80 6.70 29.14
N ASP A 403 11.94 7.15 28.63
CA ASP A 403 12.71 6.39 27.64
C ASP A 403 13.09 5.01 28.20
N LEU A 404 13.36 4.93 29.48
CA LEU A 404 13.56 3.68 30.20
C LEU A 404 12.40 2.70 30.01
N ILE A 405 11.17 3.13 30.24
CA ILE A 405 9.98 2.28 30.08
C ILE A 405 9.70 2.01 28.62
N LYS A 406 9.88 2.99 27.74
CA LYS A 406 9.72 2.80 26.28
C LYS A 406 10.62 1.73 25.73
N ASP A 407 11.88 1.74 26.12
CA ASP A 407 12.85 0.72 25.66
C ASP A 407 12.48 -0.68 26.17
N CYS A 408 12.01 -0.78 27.41
CA CYS A 408 11.53 -2.03 27.99
C CYS A 408 10.28 -2.55 27.26
N ILE A 409 9.34 -1.67 26.93
CA ILE A 409 8.10 -2.01 26.18
C ILE A 409 8.41 -2.41 24.76
N ASN A 410 9.33 -1.72 24.08
CA ASN A 410 9.69 -2.01 22.68
C ASN A 410 10.29 -3.40 22.50
N SER A 411 10.80 -4.01 23.54
CA SER A 411 11.27 -5.39 23.53
C SER A 411 10.13 -6.43 23.60
N ASP A 412 8.91 -6.00 24.01
CA ASP A 412 7.74 -6.87 24.10
C ASP A 412 6.86 -6.77 22.85
N PRO A 413 6.66 -7.86 22.07
CA PRO A 413 5.83 -7.84 20.86
C PRO A 413 4.34 -7.50 21.11
N GLN A 414 3.80 -7.80 22.29
CA GLN A 414 2.40 -7.50 22.62
C GLN A 414 2.21 -6.00 22.90
N GLN A 415 3.17 -5.36 23.53
CA GLN A 415 3.14 -3.93 23.84
C GLN A 415 3.35 -3.06 22.59
N LYS A 416 4.02 -3.56 21.55
CA LYS A 416 4.13 -2.87 20.25
C LYS A 416 2.78 -2.60 19.58
N ARG A 417 1.75 -3.40 19.86
CA ARG A 417 0.40 -3.16 19.36
C ARG A 417 -0.27 -1.96 20.02
N ILE A 418 -0.03 -1.76 21.29
CA ILE A 418 -0.61 -0.64 22.07
C ILE A 418 0.00 0.69 21.64
N GLN A 419 1.30 0.71 21.34
CA GLN A 419 1.97 1.93 20.86
C GLN A 419 1.58 2.33 19.43
N LYS A 420 1.15 1.39 18.58
CA LYS A 420 0.69 1.70 17.21
C LYS A 420 -0.64 2.43 17.14
N SER A 421 -1.41 2.45 18.20
CA SER A 421 -2.66 3.23 18.29
C SER A 421 -2.44 4.71 18.61
N SER A 422 -1.18 5.15 18.58
CA SER A 422 -0.84 6.55 18.80
C SER A 422 -1.44 7.42 17.70
N ARG A 423 -2.38 8.26 18.09
CA ARG A 423 -3.17 9.10 17.19
C ARG A 423 -2.38 10.29 16.71
N ILE A 424 -2.49 10.52 15.43
CA ILE A 424 -1.98 11.71 14.77
C ILE A 424 -2.80 12.90 15.25
N THR A 425 -2.13 13.92 15.78
CA THR A 425 -2.76 15.17 16.25
C THR A 425 -2.60 16.24 15.18
N LEU A 426 -3.71 16.75 14.69
CA LEU A 426 -3.72 17.84 13.72
C LEU A 426 -3.28 19.14 14.41
N LYS A 427 -2.38 19.90 13.78
CA LYS A 427 -2.02 21.23 14.26
C LYS A 427 -3.10 22.24 13.83
N ASP A 428 -3.66 22.97 14.77
CA ASP A 428 -4.74 23.94 14.48
C ASP A 428 -4.41 24.97 13.40
N THR A 429 -3.14 25.33 13.24
CA THR A 429 -2.68 26.28 12.21
C THR A 429 -2.67 25.70 10.78
N GLN A 430 -2.93 24.42 10.63
CA GLN A 430 -2.86 23.71 9.36
C GLN A 430 -4.24 23.29 8.85
N ILE A 431 -5.28 23.41 9.69
CA ILE A 431 -6.68 23.17 9.27
C ILE A 431 -7.09 24.25 8.28
N GLY A 432 -7.74 23.85 7.19
CA GLY A 432 -8.16 24.73 6.12
C GLY A 432 -7.19 24.86 4.95
N GLN A 433 -6.02 24.21 5.01
CA GLN A 433 -5.15 24.10 3.84
C GLN A 433 -5.79 23.20 2.81
N LEU A 434 -5.74 23.61 1.55
CA LEU A 434 -6.41 22.93 0.46
C LEU A 434 -5.40 22.24 -0.46
N SER A 435 -5.75 21.07 -0.95
CA SER A 435 -5.01 20.35 -2.00
C SER A 435 -5.63 20.56 -3.38
N ASN A 436 -6.91 20.90 -3.44
CA ASN A 436 -7.67 21.22 -4.63
C ASN A 436 -8.47 22.52 -4.45
N ASN A 437 -8.95 23.04 -5.55
CA ASN A 437 -9.86 24.20 -5.58
C ASN A 437 -11.16 23.84 -6.31
N ILE A 438 -11.74 22.69 -5.94
CA ILE A 438 -13.02 22.24 -6.49
C ILE A 438 -14.13 22.94 -5.72
N THR A 439 -15.02 23.63 -6.45
CA THR A 439 -16.05 24.47 -5.85
C THR A 439 -17.45 23.92 -6.01
N PHE A 440 -17.65 22.92 -6.87
CA PHE A 440 -18.97 22.42 -7.23
C PHE A 440 -18.92 20.95 -7.64
N VAL A 441 -19.92 20.18 -7.28
CA VAL A 441 -20.14 18.80 -7.74
C VAL A 441 -21.55 18.68 -8.30
N SER A 442 -21.68 18.21 -9.54
CA SER A 442 -22.97 18.01 -10.20
C SER A 442 -23.83 16.96 -9.49
N LYS A 443 -25.13 17.17 -9.45
CA LYS A 443 -26.09 16.18 -8.99
C LYS A 443 -26.13 14.89 -9.83
N ALA A 444 -25.49 14.88 -10.99
CA ALA A 444 -25.33 13.68 -11.82
C ALA A 444 -24.61 12.52 -11.07
N VAL A 445 -23.92 12.79 -9.98
CA VAL A 445 -23.35 11.76 -9.07
C VAL A 445 -24.41 10.77 -8.59
N MET A 446 -25.67 11.18 -8.46
CA MET A 446 -26.78 10.29 -8.09
C MET A 446 -27.01 9.13 -9.06
N ARG A 447 -26.45 9.18 -10.28
CA ARG A 447 -26.49 8.06 -11.24
C ARG A 447 -25.49 6.95 -10.95
N LEU A 448 -24.54 7.18 -10.06
CA LEU A 448 -23.43 6.28 -9.78
C LEU A 448 -23.85 5.20 -8.77
N THR A 449 -24.71 4.30 -9.19
CA THR A 449 -25.36 3.31 -8.30
C THR A 449 -24.42 2.24 -7.76
N LYS A 450 -23.20 2.11 -8.32
CA LYS A 450 -22.15 1.20 -7.84
C LYS A 450 -21.18 1.88 -6.89
N LEU A 451 -21.37 3.14 -6.56
CA LEU A 451 -20.49 3.90 -5.72
C LEU A 451 -20.49 3.36 -4.29
N HIS A 452 -19.32 2.98 -3.78
CA HIS A 452 -19.07 2.54 -2.42
C HIS A 452 -18.53 3.66 -1.55
N GLN A 453 -17.65 4.48 -2.12
CA GLN A 453 -16.92 5.53 -1.42
C GLN A 453 -17.07 6.86 -2.18
N PHE A 454 -17.51 7.88 -1.45
CA PHE A 454 -17.61 9.24 -1.97
C PHE A 454 -16.88 10.20 -1.02
N TYR A 455 -15.74 10.71 -1.45
CA TYR A 455 -14.88 11.56 -0.66
C TYR A 455 -14.77 12.95 -1.26
N MET A 456 -15.12 13.95 -0.47
CA MET A 456 -15.06 15.35 -0.81
C MET A 456 -14.27 16.08 0.28
N GLY A 457 -13.03 16.33 0.01
CA GLY A 457 -12.17 16.94 1.02
C GLY A 457 -11.17 17.94 0.45
N ASN A 458 -10.59 18.70 1.34
CA ASN A 458 -9.49 19.63 1.06
C ASN A 458 -9.77 20.59 -0.11
N SER A 459 -11.02 21.02 -0.21
CA SER A 459 -11.54 21.92 -1.26
C SER A 459 -12.52 22.93 -0.69
N PRO A 460 -12.74 24.08 -1.37
CA PRO A 460 -13.61 25.15 -0.87
C PRO A 460 -15.10 24.91 -1.18
N PHE A 461 -15.59 23.71 -0.92
CA PHE A 461 -17.01 23.39 -1.11
C PHE A 461 -17.93 24.20 -0.19
N THR A 462 -19.11 24.52 -0.69
CA THR A 462 -20.27 24.90 0.12
C THR A 462 -21.33 23.81 0.07
N ALA A 463 -22.20 23.72 1.05
CA ALA A 463 -23.23 22.67 1.08
C ALA A 463 -24.17 22.74 -0.13
N GLU A 464 -24.48 23.94 -0.59
CA GLU A 464 -25.36 24.20 -1.72
C GLU A 464 -24.74 23.78 -3.07
N ASN A 465 -23.43 23.64 -3.12
CA ASN A 465 -22.69 23.31 -4.33
C ASN A 465 -22.29 21.82 -4.41
N ILE A 466 -22.75 21.00 -3.50
CA ILE A 466 -22.48 19.56 -3.51
C ILE A 466 -23.73 18.78 -3.89
N CYS A 467 -23.80 18.34 -5.13
CA CYS A 467 -24.85 17.46 -5.66
C CYS A 467 -26.29 18.01 -5.62
N GLU A 468 -26.48 19.32 -5.46
CA GLU A 468 -27.81 19.94 -5.36
C GLU A 468 -28.36 20.39 -6.72
N ALA A 469 -27.49 20.68 -7.69
CA ALA A 469 -27.86 21.22 -8.98
C ALA A 469 -27.05 20.59 -10.12
N TRP A 470 -27.53 20.82 -11.35
CA TRP A 470 -26.73 20.59 -12.55
C TRP A 470 -25.57 21.58 -12.59
N GLU A 471 -24.44 21.17 -13.14
CA GLU A 471 -23.36 22.10 -13.47
C GLU A 471 -23.80 23.02 -14.61
N ASN A 472 -24.47 22.44 -15.61
CA ASN A 472 -25.09 23.17 -16.70
C ASN A 472 -26.49 22.58 -17.00
N GLU A 473 -27.55 23.32 -16.66
CA GLU A 473 -28.93 22.88 -16.88
C GLU A 473 -29.27 22.63 -18.37
N ASN A 474 -28.49 23.22 -19.28
CA ASN A 474 -28.65 23.03 -20.72
C ASN A 474 -27.70 21.99 -21.30
N SER A 475 -26.93 21.29 -20.46
CA SER A 475 -26.08 20.20 -20.93
C SER A 475 -26.92 19.08 -21.55
N GLU A 476 -26.35 18.38 -22.52
CA GLU A 476 -27.03 17.20 -23.08
C GLU A 476 -27.29 16.14 -22.02
N TYR A 477 -26.44 16.06 -20.99
CA TYR A 477 -26.61 15.14 -19.85
C TYR A 477 -27.82 15.51 -19.00
N ALA A 478 -28.01 16.81 -18.68
CA ALA A 478 -29.14 17.28 -17.92
C ALA A 478 -30.49 17.00 -18.64
N GLN A 479 -30.48 17.00 -19.97
CA GLN A 479 -31.65 16.70 -20.79
C GLN A 479 -31.88 15.20 -20.98
N GLN A 480 -30.81 14.38 -20.98
CA GLN A 480 -30.87 12.95 -21.26
C GLN A 480 -31.10 12.09 -20.01
N TYR A 481 -30.65 12.55 -18.85
CA TYR A 481 -30.77 11.75 -17.64
C TYR A 481 -32.19 11.73 -17.13
N LYS A 482 -32.68 10.54 -16.83
CA LYS A 482 -34.03 10.35 -16.31
C LYS A 482 -34.11 10.79 -14.86
N THR A 483 -35.25 11.38 -14.48
CA THR A 483 -35.50 11.86 -13.11
C THR A 483 -35.46 10.71 -12.09
N GLU A 484 -35.92 9.50 -12.47
CA GLU A 484 -35.85 8.31 -11.61
C GLU A 484 -34.43 7.85 -11.29
N ASP A 485 -33.45 8.18 -12.13
CA ASP A 485 -32.03 7.85 -11.90
C ASP A 485 -31.35 8.83 -10.94
N LEU A 486 -32.00 9.98 -10.69
CA LEU A 486 -31.46 11.06 -9.85
C LEU A 486 -32.06 11.03 -8.45
N LYS A 487 -31.89 9.89 -7.79
CA LYS A 487 -32.33 9.67 -6.41
C LYS A 487 -31.22 9.02 -5.58
N TRP A 488 -30.98 9.57 -4.41
CA TRP A 488 -30.02 9.01 -3.46
C TRP A 488 -30.37 7.60 -3.01
N ASP A 489 -31.67 7.25 -2.96
CA ASP A 489 -32.15 5.91 -2.62
C ASP A 489 -31.63 4.81 -3.57
N ASN A 490 -31.15 5.18 -4.76
CA ASN A 490 -30.57 4.24 -5.71
C ASN A 490 -29.12 3.86 -5.36
N LEU A 491 -28.42 4.65 -4.54
CA LEU A 491 -27.03 4.43 -4.17
C LEU A 491 -26.95 3.49 -2.96
N LYS A 492 -27.38 2.25 -3.13
CA LYS A 492 -27.46 1.26 -2.06
C LYS A 492 -26.10 0.66 -1.66
N GLU A 493 -25.08 0.88 -2.47
CA GLU A 493 -23.73 0.42 -2.20
C GLU A 493 -22.85 1.49 -1.54
N LEU A 494 -23.34 2.73 -1.48
CA LEU A 494 -22.61 3.84 -0.87
C LEU A 494 -22.62 3.75 0.65
N THR A 495 -21.50 3.34 1.20
CA THR A 495 -21.32 3.13 2.63
C THR A 495 -20.40 4.16 3.29
N ASP A 496 -19.44 4.70 2.57
CA ASP A 496 -18.39 5.55 3.11
C ASP A 496 -18.41 6.93 2.47
N VAL A 497 -18.64 7.95 3.28
CA VAL A 497 -18.70 9.34 2.81
C VAL A 497 -17.79 10.23 3.66
N GLU A 498 -17.00 11.04 2.99
CA GLU A 498 -16.21 12.10 3.63
C GLU A 498 -16.58 13.47 3.08
N VAL A 499 -16.74 14.42 4.00
CA VAL A 499 -16.78 15.85 3.72
C VAL A 499 -15.77 16.47 4.70
N TYR A 500 -14.50 16.38 4.32
CA TYR A 500 -13.36 16.55 5.22
C TYR A 500 -12.59 17.83 4.88
N ASN A 501 -12.32 18.65 5.90
CA ASN A 501 -11.49 19.84 5.75
C ASN A 501 -11.95 20.78 4.60
N CYS A 502 -13.21 21.17 4.65
CA CYS A 502 -13.84 22.11 3.70
C CYS A 502 -14.11 23.45 4.41
N PRO A 503 -13.19 24.41 4.35
CA PRO A 503 -13.26 25.63 5.18
C PRO A 503 -14.44 26.55 4.87
N ASN A 504 -14.99 26.47 3.65
CA ASN A 504 -16.14 27.28 3.24
C ASN A 504 -17.49 26.66 3.61
N LEU A 505 -17.47 25.46 4.15
CA LEU A 505 -18.67 24.76 4.56
C LEU A 505 -19.24 25.43 5.83
N THR A 506 -20.48 25.91 5.78
CA THR A 506 -21.21 26.51 6.91
C THR A 506 -22.27 25.58 7.51
N LYS A 507 -22.57 24.49 6.82
CA LYS A 507 -23.41 23.36 7.24
C LYS A 507 -23.01 22.11 6.49
N LEU A 508 -23.38 20.93 6.96
CA LEU A 508 -23.18 19.68 6.22
C LEU A 508 -24.10 19.63 4.98
N PRO A 509 -23.69 18.92 3.91
CA PRO A 509 -24.56 18.72 2.74
C PRO A 509 -25.87 18.04 3.14
N THR A 510 -26.98 18.57 2.62
CA THR A 510 -28.33 18.10 2.96
C THR A 510 -28.62 16.68 2.49
N PHE A 511 -27.98 16.24 1.43
CA PHE A 511 -28.21 14.89 0.87
C PHE A 511 -27.75 13.76 1.80
N LEU A 512 -26.85 14.00 2.76
CA LEU A 512 -26.34 12.96 3.66
C LEU A 512 -27.44 12.20 4.39
N LYS A 513 -28.51 12.89 4.78
CA LYS A 513 -29.69 12.29 5.43
C LYS A 513 -30.50 11.39 4.51
N GLU A 514 -30.36 11.53 3.19
CA GLU A 514 -31.10 10.79 2.18
C GLU A 514 -30.39 9.51 1.74
N LEU A 515 -29.14 9.29 2.17
CA LEU A 515 -28.36 8.11 1.83
C LEU A 515 -28.95 6.86 2.50
N PRO A 516 -29.19 5.77 1.74
CA PRO A 516 -29.87 4.62 2.30
C PRO A 516 -29.00 3.71 3.18
N GLU A 517 -27.67 3.61 2.93
CA GLU A 517 -26.80 2.62 3.54
C GLU A 517 -25.46 3.18 4.05
N MET A 518 -25.36 4.50 4.26
CA MET A 518 -24.13 5.11 4.78
C MET A 518 -23.80 4.54 6.16
N GLN A 519 -22.59 3.98 6.30
CA GLN A 519 -22.09 3.34 7.52
C GLN A 519 -20.97 4.15 8.16
N LEU A 520 -20.12 4.76 7.33
CA LEU A 520 -19.03 5.62 7.78
C LEU A 520 -19.23 7.04 7.28
N ILE A 521 -19.14 7.99 8.17
CA ILE A 521 -19.12 9.42 7.84
C ILE A 521 -17.91 10.10 8.48
N ASN A 522 -17.14 10.80 7.67
CA ASN A 522 -16.04 11.64 8.14
C ASN A 522 -16.32 13.10 7.76
N VAL A 523 -16.64 13.89 8.76
CA VAL A 523 -16.90 15.33 8.62
C VAL A 523 -15.95 16.16 9.49
N ALA A 524 -14.77 15.63 9.71
CA ALA A 524 -13.74 16.29 10.52
C ALA A 524 -13.15 17.53 9.85
N CYS A 525 -12.59 18.43 10.64
CA CYS A 525 -11.84 19.61 10.21
C CYS A 525 -12.66 20.67 9.47
N ASN A 526 -13.95 20.73 9.66
CA ASN A 526 -14.83 21.73 9.03
C ASN A 526 -15.02 22.95 9.94
N LYS A 527 -13.98 23.73 10.12
CA LYS A 527 -13.98 24.89 11.04
C LYS A 527 -14.94 26.03 10.65
N GLY A 528 -15.44 26.05 9.41
CA GLY A 528 -16.45 27.00 8.97
C GLY A 528 -17.84 26.73 9.53
N ILE A 529 -18.12 25.52 10.00
CA ILE A 529 -19.40 25.14 10.58
C ILE A 529 -19.41 25.53 12.08
N SER A 530 -20.40 26.33 12.48
CA SER A 530 -20.58 26.66 13.91
C SER A 530 -20.94 25.40 14.70
N GLY A 531 -20.62 25.40 16.01
CA GLY A 531 -20.95 24.26 16.86
C GLY A 531 -22.43 23.97 16.95
N GLU A 532 -23.25 25.04 17.00
CA GLU A 532 -24.72 24.93 16.99
C GLU A 532 -25.25 24.34 15.69
N GLN A 533 -24.73 24.78 14.54
CA GLN A 533 -25.13 24.24 13.23
C GLN A 533 -24.71 22.79 13.07
N LEU A 534 -23.49 22.43 13.49
CA LEU A 534 -23.01 21.05 13.39
C LEU A 534 -23.81 20.09 14.30
N LYS A 535 -24.18 20.54 15.52
CA LYS A 535 -25.09 19.82 16.39
C LYS A 535 -26.45 19.58 15.71
N LYS A 536 -27.00 20.62 15.06
CA LYS A 536 -28.26 20.53 14.31
C LYS A 536 -28.17 19.55 13.14
N ASP A 537 -27.08 19.59 12.39
CA ASP A 537 -26.84 18.69 11.27
C ASP A 537 -26.69 17.23 11.72
N TRP A 538 -25.98 16.99 12.81
CA TRP A 538 -25.87 15.67 13.40
C TRP A 538 -27.22 15.16 13.90
N THR A 539 -28.00 16.04 14.57
CA THR A 539 -29.37 15.72 15.00
C THR A 539 -30.23 15.27 13.82
N THR A 540 -30.16 15.99 12.70
CA THR A 540 -30.86 15.64 11.47
C THR A 540 -30.47 14.27 10.94
N LEU A 541 -29.17 13.94 10.94
CA LEU A 541 -28.68 12.62 10.53
C LEU A 541 -29.17 11.52 11.48
N ALA A 542 -29.09 11.75 12.78
CA ALA A 542 -29.52 10.79 13.79
C ALA A 542 -31.04 10.49 13.70
N ASP A 543 -31.84 11.51 13.41
CA ASP A 543 -33.29 11.38 13.28
C ASP A 543 -33.76 10.82 11.92
N ALA A 544 -32.90 10.85 10.91
CA ALA A 544 -33.18 10.29 9.59
C ALA A 544 -33.02 8.74 9.58
N PRO A 545 -33.61 8.04 8.62
CA PRO A 545 -33.45 6.59 8.50
C PRO A 545 -31.99 6.12 8.45
N VAL A 546 -31.09 6.89 7.84
CA VAL A 546 -29.67 6.62 7.76
C VAL A 546 -29.00 6.61 9.14
N GLY A 547 -29.53 7.30 10.12
CA GLY A 547 -29.01 7.33 11.49
C GLY A 547 -28.91 5.94 12.12
N GLU A 548 -29.83 5.03 11.80
CA GLU A 548 -29.78 3.64 12.26
C GLU A 548 -28.70 2.80 11.55
N LYS A 549 -28.18 3.25 10.41
CA LYS A 549 -27.16 2.55 9.61
C LYS A 549 -25.75 2.94 9.97
N ILE A 550 -25.54 4.17 10.43
CA ILE A 550 -24.21 4.72 10.72
C ILE A 550 -23.54 3.92 11.82
N GLN A 551 -22.31 3.46 11.55
CA GLN A 551 -21.47 2.68 12.45
C GLN A 551 -20.27 3.46 12.95
N ILE A 552 -19.72 4.35 12.11
CA ILE A 552 -18.48 5.09 12.39
C ILE A 552 -18.70 6.58 12.09
N ILE A 553 -18.37 7.40 13.07
CA ILE A 553 -18.40 8.86 12.95
C ILE A 553 -17.02 9.44 13.29
N TYR A 554 -16.44 10.15 12.33
CA TYR A 554 -15.30 11.04 12.52
C TYR A 554 -15.80 12.48 12.43
N ILE A 555 -15.79 13.19 13.54
CA ILE A 555 -16.31 14.55 13.66
C ILE A 555 -15.36 15.45 14.48
N GLY A 556 -14.12 15.04 14.57
CA GLY A 556 -13.08 15.77 15.28
C GLY A 556 -12.68 17.08 14.60
N TYR A 557 -11.96 17.91 15.31
CA TYR A 557 -11.42 19.19 14.83
C TYR A 557 -12.50 20.15 14.28
N ASN A 558 -13.63 20.18 14.93
CA ASN A 558 -14.74 21.08 14.61
C ASN A 558 -14.99 22.06 15.79
N ASN A 559 -16.19 22.62 15.84
CA ASN A 559 -16.57 23.60 16.85
C ASN A 559 -17.70 23.12 17.78
N LEU A 560 -17.95 21.81 17.88
CA LEU A 560 -19.03 21.30 18.73
C LEU A 560 -18.84 21.71 20.20
N GLU A 561 -19.86 22.30 20.78
CA GLU A 561 -19.90 22.63 22.19
C GLU A 561 -20.69 21.61 23.01
N THR A 562 -21.60 20.90 22.39
CA THR A 562 -22.32 19.76 22.95
C THR A 562 -22.73 18.77 21.88
N LEU A 563 -23.07 17.56 22.29
CA LEU A 563 -23.65 16.54 21.42
C LEU A 563 -25.15 16.82 21.19
N PRO A 564 -25.78 16.20 20.16
CA PRO A 564 -27.24 16.17 20.05
C PRO A 564 -27.92 15.63 21.30
N GLU A 565 -29.19 15.90 21.46
CA GLU A 565 -29.99 15.39 22.56
C GLU A 565 -30.11 13.86 22.55
N THR A 566 -30.26 13.26 23.71
CA THR A 566 -30.40 11.80 23.87
C THR A 566 -31.50 11.22 23.02
N SER A 567 -32.62 11.94 22.84
CA SER A 567 -33.76 11.51 22.02
C SER A 567 -33.38 11.22 20.57
N SER A 568 -32.34 11.92 20.04
CA SER A 568 -31.79 11.69 18.71
C SER A 568 -30.65 10.69 18.74
N LEU A 569 -29.69 10.84 19.64
CA LEU A 569 -28.51 9.95 19.72
C LEU A 569 -28.88 8.49 19.95
N GLN A 570 -29.90 8.20 20.75
CA GLN A 570 -30.36 6.82 21.03
C GLN A 570 -30.87 6.07 19.79
N LYS A 571 -31.20 6.78 18.70
CA LYS A 571 -31.62 6.19 17.43
C LYS A 571 -30.46 5.59 16.64
N MET A 572 -29.24 5.99 16.95
CA MET A 572 -28.01 5.55 16.26
C MET A 572 -27.52 4.19 16.77
N LYS A 573 -28.39 3.19 16.68
CA LYS A 573 -28.22 1.88 17.34
C LYS A 573 -27.03 1.05 16.85
N LYS A 574 -26.59 1.28 15.61
CA LYS A 574 -25.46 0.55 15.03
C LYS A 574 -24.12 1.23 15.21
N MET A 575 -24.11 2.42 15.80
CA MET A 575 -22.86 3.12 16.01
C MET A 575 -21.96 2.34 16.94
N GLY A 576 -20.74 2.05 16.47
CA GLY A 576 -19.71 1.32 17.19
C GLY A 576 -18.43 2.13 17.41
N MET A 577 -18.25 3.21 16.66
CA MET A 577 -17.07 4.05 16.77
C MET A 577 -17.42 5.54 16.66
N LEU A 578 -16.96 6.31 17.63
CA LEU A 578 -17.07 7.76 17.62
C LEU A 578 -15.71 8.40 17.86
N GLU A 579 -15.28 9.28 16.96
CA GLU A 579 -14.13 10.14 17.13
C GLU A 579 -14.57 11.60 17.08
N CYS A 580 -14.55 12.25 18.26
CA CYS A 580 -14.97 13.63 18.45
C CYS A 580 -13.88 14.47 19.15
N ILE A 581 -12.63 14.19 18.75
CA ILE A 581 -11.42 14.81 19.28
C ILE A 581 -11.34 16.28 18.89
N TYR A 582 -10.72 17.11 19.72
CA TYR A 582 -10.48 18.52 19.42
C TYR A 582 -11.75 19.30 19.00
N ASN A 583 -12.80 19.19 19.78
CA ASN A 583 -13.94 20.07 19.71
C ASN A 583 -13.94 21.04 20.88
N LYS A 584 -15.06 21.61 21.18
CA LYS A 584 -15.28 22.51 22.34
C LYS A 584 -16.34 21.96 23.30
N LEU A 585 -16.51 20.61 23.29
CA LEU A 585 -17.48 19.96 24.18
C LEU A 585 -17.24 20.35 25.62
N LYS A 586 -18.28 20.80 26.28
CA LYS A 586 -18.21 21.32 27.65
C LYS A 586 -19.37 20.83 28.51
N GLY A 587 -19.17 20.87 29.82
CA GLY A 587 -20.19 20.50 30.78
C GLY A 587 -20.51 19.02 30.80
N LYS A 588 -21.75 18.69 31.16
CA LYS A 588 -22.27 17.33 31.12
C LYS A 588 -22.76 17.00 29.74
N LEU A 589 -22.30 15.85 29.19
CA LEU A 589 -22.74 15.40 27.88
C LEU A 589 -24.12 14.76 27.89
N PRO A 590 -24.92 14.90 26.82
CA PRO A 590 -26.06 14.03 26.53
C PRO A 590 -25.59 12.57 26.33
N ALA A 591 -26.49 11.63 26.55
CA ALA A 591 -26.19 10.20 26.43
C ALA A 591 -26.70 9.60 25.13
N PHE A 592 -25.99 8.61 24.61
CA PHE A 592 -26.50 7.69 23.57
C PHE A 592 -27.47 6.65 24.13
N GLY A 593 -27.36 6.33 25.42
CA GLY A 593 -28.07 5.25 26.06
C GLY A 593 -27.32 3.90 25.94
N SER A 594 -27.63 2.97 26.82
CA SER A 594 -26.94 1.67 26.93
C SER A 594 -27.17 0.75 25.73
N GLU A 595 -28.17 1.00 24.90
CA GLU A 595 -28.44 0.22 23.69
C GLU A 595 -27.49 0.55 22.54
N VAL A 596 -26.84 1.71 22.54
CA VAL A 596 -25.81 2.08 21.59
C VAL A 596 -24.45 1.58 22.12
N LYS A 597 -23.92 0.53 21.49
CA LYS A 597 -22.74 -0.19 21.98
C LYS A 597 -21.49 0.19 21.20
N LEU A 598 -20.58 0.91 21.86
CA LEU A 598 -19.34 1.37 21.26
C LEU A 598 -18.21 0.37 21.46
N ALA A 599 -17.43 0.15 20.41
CA ALA A 599 -16.15 -0.55 20.45
C ALA A 599 -14.96 0.42 20.57
N SER A 600 -15.15 1.68 20.15
CA SER A 600 -14.13 2.72 20.21
C SER A 600 -14.77 4.10 20.43
N LEU A 601 -14.16 4.88 21.32
CA LEU A 601 -14.63 6.21 21.66
C LEU A 601 -13.45 7.15 21.90
N ASN A 602 -13.43 8.29 21.22
CA ASN A 602 -12.45 9.34 21.46
C ASN A 602 -13.12 10.68 21.67
N LEU A 603 -13.07 11.16 22.90
CA LEU A 603 -13.54 12.49 23.32
C LEU A 603 -12.38 13.38 23.79
N ALA A 604 -11.16 13.03 23.45
CA ALA A 604 -9.97 13.77 23.90
C ALA A 604 -9.96 15.23 23.40
N TYR A 605 -9.25 16.07 24.14
CA TYR A 605 -9.09 17.49 23.79
C TYR A 605 -10.42 18.25 23.67
N ASN A 606 -11.20 18.15 24.73
CA ASN A 606 -12.43 18.92 24.91
C ASN A 606 -12.41 19.61 26.31
N GLN A 607 -13.55 20.05 26.79
CA GLN A 607 -13.71 20.68 28.09
C GLN A 607 -14.82 20.00 28.92
N ILE A 608 -14.95 18.68 28.72
CA ILE A 608 -16.02 17.88 29.34
C ILE A 608 -15.79 17.79 30.85
N THR A 609 -16.83 18.09 31.63
CA THR A 609 -16.78 18.01 33.09
C THR A 609 -17.49 16.79 33.67
N GLU A 610 -18.46 16.25 32.94
CA GLU A 610 -19.26 15.11 33.41
C GLU A 610 -19.72 14.23 32.20
N ILE A 611 -19.58 12.92 32.36
CA ILE A 611 -20.12 11.92 31.46
C ILE A 611 -21.19 11.13 32.23
N PRO A 612 -22.45 11.12 31.77
CA PRO A 612 -23.52 10.47 32.48
C PRO A 612 -23.34 8.95 32.51
N ALA A 613 -23.84 8.29 33.57
CA ALA A 613 -23.71 6.85 33.76
C ALA A 613 -24.31 6.00 32.62
N ASN A 614 -25.33 6.52 31.94
CA ASN A 614 -26.00 5.90 30.79
C ASN A 614 -25.47 6.44 29.44
N PHE A 615 -24.24 6.94 29.39
CA PHE A 615 -23.69 7.59 28.21
C PHE A 615 -23.74 6.70 26.97
N CYS A 616 -23.28 5.45 27.07
CA CYS A 616 -23.39 4.42 26.05
C CYS A 616 -23.26 3.04 26.64
N GLY A 617 -23.57 2.00 25.86
CA GLY A 617 -23.10 0.63 26.09
C GLY A 617 -21.76 0.40 25.43
N PHE A 618 -21.21 -0.80 25.62
CA PHE A 618 -19.98 -1.23 25.00
C PHE A 618 -20.13 -2.61 24.38
N THR A 619 -19.34 -2.88 23.34
CA THR A 619 -19.22 -4.21 22.75
C THR A 619 -18.42 -5.11 23.68
N GLU A 620 -18.44 -6.41 23.41
CA GLU A 620 -17.66 -7.39 24.17
C GLU A 620 -16.15 -7.10 24.15
N GLN A 621 -15.66 -6.64 23.00
CA GLN A 621 -14.27 -6.24 22.81
C GLN A 621 -14.21 -4.73 22.55
N VAL A 622 -13.59 -4.01 23.45
CA VAL A 622 -13.38 -2.56 23.35
C VAL A 622 -11.92 -2.28 23.02
N GLU A 623 -11.68 -1.56 21.93
CA GLU A 623 -10.33 -1.33 21.44
C GLU A 623 -9.67 -0.14 22.12
N ASN A 624 -10.21 1.06 21.91
CA ASN A 624 -9.61 2.30 22.38
C ASN A 624 -10.67 3.24 22.94
N LEU A 625 -10.45 3.67 24.18
CA LEU A 625 -11.23 4.72 24.82
C LEU A 625 -10.31 5.86 25.23
N SER A 626 -10.61 7.06 24.80
CA SER A 626 -9.86 8.24 25.22
C SER A 626 -10.79 9.37 25.68
N PHE A 627 -10.57 9.77 26.93
CA PHE A 627 -11.18 10.94 27.56
C PHE A 627 -10.10 11.96 27.95
N ALA A 628 -8.91 11.81 27.40
CA ALA A 628 -7.75 12.63 27.73
C ALA A 628 -7.98 14.12 27.44
N TYR A 629 -7.30 14.97 28.17
CA TYR A 629 -7.39 16.44 27.99
C TYR A 629 -8.81 16.98 28.07
N ASN A 630 -9.47 16.65 29.16
CA ASN A 630 -10.77 17.18 29.52
C ASN A 630 -10.72 17.80 30.93
N LYS A 631 -11.85 18.02 31.57
CA LYS A 631 -11.99 18.56 32.92
C LYS A 631 -12.76 17.60 33.84
N LEU A 632 -12.61 16.30 33.62
CA LEU A 632 -13.26 15.28 34.42
C LEU A 632 -12.64 15.28 35.82
N LYS A 633 -13.49 15.27 36.86
CA LYS A 633 -13.08 15.26 38.26
C LYS A 633 -13.04 13.87 38.87
N TYR A 634 -13.64 12.88 38.19
CA TYR A 634 -13.67 11.49 38.58
C TYR A 634 -13.86 10.60 37.36
N ILE A 635 -13.56 9.30 37.49
CA ILE A 635 -13.81 8.32 36.44
C ILE A 635 -15.32 8.08 36.33
N PRO A 636 -15.94 8.21 35.15
CA PRO A 636 -17.36 7.98 34.98
C PRO A 636 -17.74 6.51 35.22
N ASN A 637 -18.90 6.25 35.79
CA ASN A 637 -19.42 4.91 36.01
C ASN A 637 -20.23 4.46 34.80
N ILE A 638 -19.54 4.18 33.66
CA ILE A 638 -20.14 3.86 32.38
C ILE A 638 -19.80 2.44 31.91
N PHE A 639 -18.91 1.75 32.61
CA PHE A 639 -18.41 0.45 32.18
C PHE A 639 -19.22 -0.70 32.80
N ASP A 640 -19.69 -1.62 31.95
CA ASP A 640 -20.43 -2.82 32.38
C ASP A 640 -19.54 -4.07 32.24
N ALA A 641 -19.07 -4.55 33.38
CA ALA A 641 -18.24 -5.75 33.47
C ALA A 641 -18.91 -7.03 32.94
N LYS A 642 -20.23 -7.08 32.82
CA LYS A 642 -20.95 -8.23 32.28
C LYS A 642 -20.97 -8.20 30.75
N ALA A 643 -20.88 -7.02 30.14
CA ALA A 643 -20.92 -6.84 28.70
C ALA A 643 -19.53 -6.82 28.06
N ILE A 644 -18.49 -6.42 28.81
CA ILE A 644 -17.14 -6.21 28.29
C ILE A 644 -16.24 -7.36 28.73
N SER A 645 -15.78 -8.18 27.78
CA SER A 645 -14.80 -9.24 28.04
C SER A 645 -13.37 -8.73 28.05
N VAL A 646 -13.03 -7.83 27.13
CA VAL A 646 -11.67 -7.28 26.98
C VAL A 646 -11.75 -5.80 26.61
N MET A 647 -10.93 -4.99 27.28
CA MET A 647 -10.71 -3.58 26.98
C MET A 647 -9.21 -3.35 26.78
N SER A 648 -8.79 -2.99 25.57
CA SER A 648 -7.37 -2.90 25.23
C SER A 648 -6.68 -1.71 25.89
N ALA A 649 -7.25 -0.51 25.77
CA ALA A 649 -6.65 0.69 26.35
C ALA A 649 -7.69 1.74 26.74
N ILE A 650 -7.43 2.40 27.86
CA ILE A 650 -8.20 3.55 28.36
C ILE A 650 -7.25 4.70 28.67
N ASP A 651 -7.59 5.89 28.22
CA ASP A 651 -6.84 7.11 28.50
C ASP A 651 -7.74 8.17 29.15
N PHE A 652 -7.47 8.44 30.44
CA PHE A 652 -8.04 9.54 31.22
C PHE A 652 -7.00 10.58 31.59
N SER A 653 -5.86 10.59 30.93
CA SER A 653 -4.77 11.52 31.21
C SER A 653 -5.21 13.00 31.05
N ASN A 654 -4.53 13.88 31.75
CA ASN A 654 -4.74 15.32 31.64
C ASN A 654 -6.20 15.75 31.89
N ASN A 655 -6.72 15.29 33.01
CA ASN A 655 -8.01 15.68 33.58
C ASN A 655 -7.79 16.28 35.01
N GLU A 656 -8.86 16.40 35.74
CA GLU A 656 -8.86 16.89 37.15
C GLU A 656 -9.30 15.77 38.10
N ILE A 657 -9.06 14.50 37.73
CA ILE A 657 -9.49 13.35 38.54
C ILE A 657 -8.78 13.40 39.90
N GLY A 658 -9.55 13.33 40.95
CA GLY A 658 -9.05 13.45 42.33
C GLY A 658 -9.23 14.85 42.97
N SER A 659 -9.65 15.85 42.21
CA SER A 659 -9.80 17.23 42.68
C SER A 659 -10.91 17.43 43.73
N MET A 660 -11.86 16.50 43.82
CA MET A 660 -12.99 16.61 44.73
C MET A 660 -12.71 16.12 46.16
N GLY A 661 -11.54 15.56 46.45
CA GLY A 661 -11.21 14.97 47.74
C GLY A 661 -11.94 13.65 48.02
N GLY A 662 -11.60 12.96 49.10
CA GLY A 662 -12.22 11.73 49.53
C GLY A 662 -11.78 10.51 48.72
N ASN A 663 -12.69 9.66 48.23
CA ASN A 663 -12.41 8.61 47.24
C ASN A 663 -12.45 9.26 45.85
N ASN A 664 -11.33 9.84 45.45
CA ASN A 664 -11.19 10.73 44.31
C ASN A 664 -11.24 10.06 42.96
N PHE A 665 -11.23 8.73 42.91
CA PHE A 665 -11.16 8.00 41.69
C PHE A 665 -12.53 7.88 41.03
N ASN A 666 -13.53 7.50 41.80
CA ASN A 666 -14.91 7.44 41.40
C ASN A 666 -15.85 7.60 42.58
N PRO A 667 -16.86 8.51 42.55
CA PRO A 667 -17.84 8.63 43.60
C PRO A 667 -18.78 7.42 43.75
N ALA A 668 -18.99 6.66 42.69
CA ALA A 668 -19.64 5.36 42.73
C ALA A 668 -18.57 4.28 42.76
N ASP A 669 -18.30 3.67 43.89
CA ASP A 669 -17.28 2.64 44.06
C ASP A 669 -17.26 1.62 42.93
N GLY A 670 -16.11 1.43 42.30
CA GLY A 670 -15.85 0.32 41.39
C GLY A 670 -16.12 0.56 39.93
N ALA A 671 -15.82 1.73 39.36
CA ALA A 671 -15.95 2.01 37.91
C ALA A 671 -15.32 0.95 37.01
N PHE A 672 -14.18 0.38 37.42
CA PHE A 672 -13.48 -0.68 36.68
C PHE A 672 -13.63 -2.08 37.30
N LYS A 673 -14.49 -2.23 38.28
CA LYS A 673 -14.67 -3.50 38.96
C LYS A 673 -15.11 -4.61 38.01
N GLY A 674 -14.33 -5.68 37.96
CA GLY A 674 -14.64 -6.85 37.15
C GLY A 674 -14.36 -6.69 35.64
N ILE A 675 -13.80 -5.55 35.21
CA ILE A 675 -13.48 -5.31 33.81
C ILE A 675 -12.03 -5.70 33.50
N ASN A 676 -11.85 -6.42 32.42
CA ASN A 676 -10.55 -6.84 31.93
C ASN A 676 -9.91 -5.72 31.08
N VAL A 677 -9.13 -4.84 31.73
CA VAL A 677 -8.43 -3.73 31.08
C VAL A 677 -6.95 -4.05 30.95
N SER A 678 -6.40 -3.96 29.73
CA SER A 678 -4.97 -4.23 29.51
C SER A 678 -4.07 -3.04 29.85
N SER A 679 -4.47 -1.83 29.46
CA SER A 679 -3.66 -0.62 29.68
C SER A 679 -4.53 0.55 30.13
N ILE A 680 -4.06 1.27 31.12
CA ILE A 680 -4.75 2.47 31.63
C ILE A 680 -3.77 3.62 31.82
N ASN A 681 -4.12 4.77 31.25
CA ASN A 681 -3.39 6.03 31.44
C ASN A 681 -4.20 7.00 32.30
N LEU A 682 -3.72 7.26 33.50
CA LEU A 682 -4.27 8.22 34.46
C LEU A 682 -3.29 9.37 34.73
N SER A 683 -2.30 9.54 33.86
CA SER A 683 -1.27 10.56 34.07
C SER A 683 -1.84 11.99 34.09
N ASN A 684 -1.14 12.86 34.79
CA ASN A 684 -1.47 14.28 34.88
C ASN A 684 -2.92 14.55 35.36
N ASN A 685 -3.23 13.96 36.47
CA ASN A 685 -4.46 14.20 37.24
C ASN A 685 -4.13 14.73 38.62
N GLN A 686 -5.07 14.70 39.55
CA GLN A 686 -4.89 15.12 40.93
C GLN A 686 -5.15 13.98 41.90
N ILE A 687 -4.83 12.75 41.52
CA ILE A 687 -5.06 11.54 42.30
C ILE A 687 -4.11 11.52 43.48
N SER A 688 -4.66 11.60 44.69
CA SER A 688 -3.91 11.63 45.95
C SER A 688 -3.90 10.29 46.67
N LYS A 689 -4.83 9.40 46.34
CA LYS A 689 -4.92 8.04 46.88
C LYS A 689 -4.73 7.04 45.74
N PHE A 690 -3.93 5.99 45.98
CA PHE A 690 -3.71 4.96 45.03
C PHE A 690 -5.04 4.24 44.64
N PRO A 691 -5.37 4.13 43.34
CA PRO A 691 -6.65 3.57 42.92
C PRO A 691 -6.61 2.02 42.93
N LYS A 692 -6.78 1.42 44.11
CA LYS A 692 -6.77 -0.04 44.31
C LYS A 692 -7.86 -0.76 43.51
N GLU A 693 -8.92 -0.05 43.11
CA GLU A 693 -10.02 -0.57 42.26
C GLU A 693 -9.54 -1.09 40.93
N LEU A 694 -8.37 -0.67 40.41
CA LEU A 694 -7.74 -1.17 39.22
C LEU A 694 -7.41 -2.66 39.30
N PHE A 695 -7.21 -3.19 40.48
CA PHE A 695 -6.85 -4.58 40.75
C PHE A 695 -8.04 -5.44 41.20
N SER A 696 -9.26 -4.95 40.97
CA SER A 696 -10.47 -5.74 41.25
C SER A 696 -10.55 -6.98 40.39
N THR A 697 -11.44 -7.91 40.73
CA THR A 697 -11.61 -9.18 40.03
C THR A 697 -11.89 -8.95 38.56
N GLY A 698 -11.13 -9.59 37.68
CA GLY A 698 -11.31 -9.56 36.24
C GLY A 698 -10.49 -8.50 35.48
N SER A 699 -9.59 -7.80 36.15
CA SER A 699 -8.77 -6.74 35.52
C SER A 699 -7.27 -7.05 35.54
N PRO A 700 -6.77 -7.98 34.67
CA PRO A 700 -5.34 -8.22 34.56
C PRO A 700 -4.70 -7.10 33.73
N LEU A 701 -4.22 -6.07 34.42
CA LEU A 701 -3.52 -4.95 33.79
C LEU A 701 -2.12 -5.35 33.35
N SER A 702 -1.72 -4.93 32.16
CA SER A 702 -0.35 -5.04 31.68
C SER A 702 0.46 -3.75 31.85
N SER A 703 -0.22 -2.61 31.85
CA SER A 703 0.42 -1.30 31.95
C SER A 703 -0.44 -0.29 32.72
N ILE A 704 0.19 0.44 33.63
CA ILE A 704 -0.44 1.54 34.38
C ILE A 704 0.45 2.78 34.29
N ASN A 705 -0.14 3.89 33.90
CA ASN A 705 0.51 5.19 33.95
C ASN A 705 -0.21 6.10 34.98
N LEU A 706 0.46 6.36 36.07
CA LEU A 706 0.05 7.28 37.14
C LEU A 706 0.99 8.50 37.28
N MET A 707 1.77 8.74 36.23
CA MET A 707 2.70 9.88 36.19
C MET A 707 1.94 11.21 36.46
N GLY A 708 2.56 12.10 37.21
CA GLY A 708 1.99 13.45 37.32
C GLY A 708 0.72 13.53 38.18
N ASN A 709 0.68 12.78 39.25
CA ASN A 709 -0.41 12.81 40.21
C ASN A 709 0.09 13.33 41.60
N MET A 710 -0.68 13.13 42.63
CA MET A 710 -0.41 13.63 43.98
C MET A 710 -0.26 12.49 44.99
N LEU A 711 0.15 11.31 44.53
CA LEU A 711 0.32 10.16 45.41
C LEU A 711 1.45 10.41 46.44
N THR A 712 1.17 10.25 47.72
CA THR A 712 2.15 10.33 48.78
C THR A 712 2.62 8.96 49.25
N GLU A 713 1.77 7.97 49.12
CA GLU A 713 2.05 6.57 49.46
C GLU A 713 1.21 5.62 48.58
N ILE A 714 1.67 4.39 48.49
CA ILE A 714 0.91 3.25 48.01
C ILE A 714 0.73 2.32 49.20
N PRO A 715 -0.49 2.23 49.77
CA PRO A 715 -0.71 1.44 50.98
C PRO A 715 -0.43 -0.06 50.70
N LYS A 716 -0.04 -0.77 51.77
CA LYS A 716 0.08 -2.21 51.73
C LYS A 716 -1.26 -2.85 51.34
N ASN A 717 -1.19 -3.93 50.57
CA ASN A 717 -2.34 -4.65 50.00
C ASN A 717 -3.16 -3.88 48.96
N SER A 718 -2.64 -2.76 48.40
CA SER A 718 -3.28 -2.01 47.36
C SER A 718 -3.37 -2.73 46.00
N LEU A 719 -2.56 -3.75 45.79
CA LEU A 719 -2.54 -4.55 44.56
C LEU A 719 -3.38 -5.84 44.68
N LYS A 720 -4.01 -6.08 45.79
CA LYS A 720 -4.89 -7.25 46.00
C LYS A 720 -6.24 -7.07 45.34
N ASP A 721 -6.80 -8.20 44.86
CA ASP A 721 -8.17 -8.30 44.41
C ASP A 721 -9.17 -8.29 45.59
N GLU A 722 -10.48 -8.40 45.30
CA GLU A 722 -11.52 -8.44 46.32
C GLU A 722 -11.47 -9.65 47.27
N ASN A 723 -10.80 -10.72 46.84
CA ASN A 723 -10.62 -11.95 47.61
C ASN A 723 -9.29 -11.92 48.41
N GLU A 724 -8.68 -10.76 48.59
CA GLU A 724 -7.40 -10.58 49.27
C GLU A 724 -6.24 -11.35 48.62
N ASN A 725 -6.26 -11.55 47.29
CA ASN A 725 -5.23 -12.23 46.51
C ASN A 725 -4.55 -11.29 45.50
N PHE A 726 -3.29 -11.58 45.13
CA PHE A 726 -2.56 -10.86 44.09
C PHE A 726 -2.73 -11.51 42.70
N LYS A 727 -3.96 -11.80 42.28
CA LYS A 727 -4.22 -12.51 41.00
C LYS A 727 -4.14 -11.60 39.78
N ASN A 728 -4.51 -10.31 39.92
CA ASN A 728 -4.64 -9.43 38.77
C ASN A 728 -3.36 -8.66 38.45
N THR A 729 -2.28 -8.96 39.16
CA THR A 729 -0.94 -8.36 38.93
C THR A 729 -0.04 -9.21 38.06
N TYR A 730 -0.44 -10.43 37.70
CA TYR A 730 0.42 -11.39 37.02
C TYR A 730 0.81 -10.98 35.58
N LEU A 731 0.04 -10.10 34.93
CA LEU A 731 0.34 -9.56 33.59
C LEU A 731 1.01 -8.19 33.61
N LEU A 732 1.19 -7.61 34.79
CA LEU A 732 1.69 -6.24 34.90
C LEU A 732 3.18 -6.18 34.52
N THR A 733 3.49 -5.50 33.43
CA THR A 733 4.85 -5.36 32.91
C THR A 733 5.44 -4.00 33.18
N THR A 734 4.62 -2.95 33.26
CA THR A 734 5.11 -1.57 33.46
C THR A 734 4.22 -0.78 34.40
N ILE A 735 4.88 0.01 35.26
CA ILE A 735 4.24 1.00 36.12
C ILE A 735 5.02 2.30 36.03
N ASP A 736 4.36 3.37 35.62
CA ASP A 736 4.90 4.73 35.63
C ASP A 736 4.33 5.50 36.80
N LEU A 737 5.20 5.79 37.79
CA LEU A 737 4.89 6.54 39.01
C LEU A 737 5.66 7.86 39.09
N ARG A 738 6.24 8.32 38.02
CA ARG A 738 6.98 9.58 37.93
C ARG A 738 6.11 10.77 38.37
N PHE A 739 6.75 11.81 38.85
CA PHE A 739 6.07 13.06 39.17
C PHE A 739 4.91 12.87 40.15
N ASN A 740 5.17 12.17 41.25
CA ASN A 740 4.28 12.09 42.40
C ASN A 740 5.02 12.63 43.64
N LYS A 741 4.52 12.34 44.83
CA LYS A 741 5.11 12.74 46.13
C LYS A 741 5.44 11.53 46.96
N LEU A 742 5.76 10.42 46.32
CA LEU A 742 6.06 9.15 47.00
C LEU A 742 7.34 9.27 47.84
N THR A 743 7.29 8.79 49.08
CA THR A 743 8.41 8.72 49.99
C THR A 743 8.91 7.31 50.24
N LYS A 744 8.06 6.32 49.99
CA LYS A 744 8.34 4.90 50.12
C LYS A 744 7.53 4.08 49.14
N LEU A 745 8.00 2.89 48.81
CA LEU A 745 7.31 1.90 48.03
C LEU A 745 6.77 0.78 48.95
N SER A 746 5.55 0.35 48.72
CA SER A 746 4.94 -0.72 49.53
C SER A 746 5.65 -2.08 49.28
N ASP A 747 5.60 -2.97 50.28
CA ASP A 747 6.12 -4.35 50.18
C ASP A 747 5.39 -5.19 49.12
N ASP A 748 4.27 -4.74 48.60
CA ASP A 748 3.53 -5.37 47.49
C ASP A 748 4.34 -5.34 46.20
N PHE A 749 5.28 -4.40 46.06
CA PHE A 749 6.12 -4.28 44.84
C PHE A 749 7.32 -5.23 44.89
N ARG A 750 7.05 -6.51 44.97
CA ARG A 750 8.07 -7.56 45.00
C ARG A 750 7.85 -8.58 43.89
N ALA A 751 8.87 -9.35 43.59
CA ALA A 751 8.88 -10.35 42.51
C ALA A 751 7.72 -11.35 42.59
N THR A 752 7.33 -11.79 43.74
CA THR A 752 6.23 -12.75 43.94
C THR A 752 4.85 -12.17 43.65
N THR A 753 4.66 -10.89 43.86
CA THR A 753 3.43 -10.16 43.56
C THR A 753 3.36 -9.69 42.09
N LEU A 754 4.49 -9.29 41.55
CA LEU A 754 4.65 -8.72 40.22
C LEU A 754 5.63 -9.59 39.40
N PRO A 755 5.26 -10.82 39.05
CA PRO A 755 6.18 -11.79 38.48
C PRO A 755 6.67 -11.45 37.06
N TYR A 756 5.98 -10.57 36.35
CA TYR A 756 6.31 -10.15 34.98
C TYR A 756 6.67 -8.68 34.87
N LEU A 757 6.90 -7.99 35.96
CA LEU A 757 7.28 -6.57 35.90
C LEU A 757 8.62 -6.40 35.17
N VAL A 758 8.62 -5.63 34.09
CA VAL A 758 9.79 -5.36 33.23
C VAL A 758 10.38 -3.99 33.51
N GLY A 759 9.54 -2.98 33.82
CA GLY A 759 9.97 -1.63 34.07
C GLY A 759 9.14 -0.93 35.14
N ILE A 760 9.82 -0.20 36.00
CA ILE A 760 9.22 0.71 36.98
C ILE A 760 9.99 2.03 37.00
N ASP A 761 9.28 3.14 36.94
CA ASP A 761 9.88 4.46 37.02
C ASP A 761 9.28 5.26 38.18
N LEU A 762 10.15 5.54 39.16
CA LEU A 762 9.85 6.33 40.36
C LEU A 762 10.53 7.70 40.35
N SER A 763 11.01 8.14 39.20
CA SER A 763 11.70 9.41 39.06
C SER A 763 10.79 10.58 39.43
N TYR A 764 11.37 11.67 39.93
CA TYR A 764 10.65 12.87 40.32
C TYR A 764 9.61 12.61 41.43
N ASN A 765 10.07 11.95 42.49
CA ASN A 765 9.34 11.72 43.72
C ASN A 765 10.15 12.29 44.93
N SER A 766 9.88 11.81 46.12
CA SER A 766 10.48 12.30 47.37
C SER A 766 11.13 11.17 48.19
N PHE A 767 11.66 10.14 47.51
CA PHE A 767 12.32 9.05 48.20
C PHE A 767 13.59 9.53 48.93
N SER A 768 13.72 9.20 50.19
CA SER A 768 14.95 9.37 50.95
C SER A 768 15.75 8.10 51.10
N LYS A 769 15.12 6.96 50.88
CA LYS A 769 15.72 5.63 50.80
C LYS A 769 15.39 4.95 49.51
N PHE A 770 16.34 4.21 48.97
CA PHE A 770 16.18 3.46 47.75
C PHE A 770 15.23 2.27 48.01
N PRO A 771 14.10 2.17 47.27
CA PRO A 771 13.20 1.02 47.38
C PRO A 771 13.79 -0.22 46.74
N THR A 772 14.08 -1.25 47.50
CA THR A 772 14.73 -2.48 47.00
C THR A 772 13.76 -3.64 46.74
N GLN A 773 12.49 -3.48 47.11
CA GLN A 773 11.49 -4.56 47.02
C GLN A 773 11.36 -5.17 45.62
N PRO A 774 11.36 -4.42 44.47
CA PRO A 774 11.22 -4.99 43.14
C PRO A 774 12.50 -5.63 42.61
N LEU A 775 13.63 -5.41 43.22
CA LEU A 775 14.94 -5.78 42.64
C LEU A 775 15.21 -7.29 42.62
N ASN A 776 14.50 -8.11 43.35
CA ASN A 776 14.63 -9.56 43.29
C ASN A 776 13.90 -10.21 42.11
N SER A 777 13.31 -9.42 41.24
CA SER A 777 12.60 -9.91 40.08
C SER A 777 13.54 -10.51 39.04
N SER A 778 13.15 -11.65 38.46
CA SER A 778 13.84 -12.26 37.31
C SER A 778 13.43 -11.64 35.97
N THR A 779 12.53 -10.69 35.96
CA THR A 779 12.00 -10.05 34.75
C THR A 779 12.26 -8.55 34.66
N LEU A 780 12.56 -7.90 35.81
CA LEU A 780 12.78 -6.45 35.87
C LEU A 780 14.06 -6.06 35.14
N LYS A 781 13.90 -5.36 34.00
CA LYS A 781 15.02 -4.87 33.18
C LYS A 781 15.37 -3.42 33.44
N GLY A 782 14.36 -2.60 33.72
CA GLY A 782 14.52 -1.16 33.87
C GLY A 782 14.02 -0.63 35.23
N PHE A 783 14.88 0.14 35.90
CA PHE A 783 14.55 0.81 37.15
C PHE A 783 15.00 2.27 37.10
N GLY A 784 14.03 3.19 37.26
CA GLY A 784 14.27 4.64 37.30
C GLY A 784 13.89 5.26 38.62
N ILE A 785 14.80 6.05 39.20
CA ILE A 785 14.59 6.79 40.45
C ILE A 785 15.37 8.12 40.42
N ARG A 786 15.35 8.79 39.30
CA ARG A 786 15.98 10.11 39.13
C ARG A 786 15.28 11.17 39.97
N ASN A 787 15.99 12.24 40.30
CA ASN A 787 15.46 13.51 40.80
C ASN A 787 14.51 13.37 42.00
N GLN A 788 15.01 12.85 43.09
CA GLN A 788 14.27 12.78 44.35
C GLN A 788 14.44 14.08 45.15
N ARG A 789 13.33 14.74 45.49
CA ARG A 789 13.30 16.05 46.13
C ARG A 789 12.26 16.10 47.26
N ASP A 790 12.55 16.87 48.30
CA ASP A 790 11.53 17.26 49.26
C ASP A 790 10.68 18.46 48.79
N GLU A 791 9.74 18.91 49.58
CA GLU A 791 8.88 20.03 49.24
C GLU A 791 9.62 21.37 49.08
N GLN A 792 10.82 21.48 49.61
CA GLN A 792 11.70 22.63 49.48
C GLN A 792 12.66 22.51 48.31
N GLY A 793 12.63 21.41 47.57
CA GLY A 793 13.51 21.16 46.42
C GLY A 793 14.89 20.57 46.78
N ASN A 794 15.12 20.20 48.05
CA ASN A 794 16.37 19.59 48.46
C ASN A 794 16.45 18.13 47.99
N ARG A 795 17.64 17.69 47.63
CA ARG A 795 17.93 16.29 47.22
C ARG A 795 17.81 15.37 48.42
N THR A 796 17.01 14.34 48.34
CA THR A 796 16.68 13.46 49.47
C THR A 796 17.35 12.09 49.39
N LEU A 797 17.62 11.56 48.18
CA LEU A 797 18.20 10.23 47.98
C LEU A 797 19.72 10.31 47.97
N ARG A 798 20.34 9.69 48.96
CA ARG A 798 21.78 9.79 49.25
C ARG A 798 22.50 8.46 49.25
N GLU A 799 21.81 7.39 49.55
CA GLU A 799 22.42 6.08 49.73
C GLU A 799 22.24 5.18 48.56
N TRP A 800 23.30 4.52 48.15
CA TRP A 800 23.28 3.44 47.20
C TRP A 800 22.97 2.14 47.91
N PRO A 801 21.95 1.35 47.49
CA PRO A 801 21.66 0.08 48.12
C PRO A 801 22.68 -0.98 47.67
N GLU A 802 23.35 -1.61 48.65
CA GLU A 802 24.26 -2.72 48.33
C GLU A 802 23.51 -3.89 47.72
N GLY A 803 24.11 -4.53 46.71
CA GLY A 803 23.57 -5.70 46.04
C GLY A 803 22.68 -5.40 44.81
N ILE A 804 22.55 -4.15 44.37
CA ILE A 804 21.76 -3.78 43.21
C ILE A 804 22.32 -4.40 41.92
N MET A 805 23.63 -4.55 41.84
CA MET A 805 24.31 -5.18 40.69
C MET A 805 24.08 -6.69 40.62
N GLN A 806 23.55 -7.30 41.69
CA GLN A 806 23.21 -8.72 41.74
C GLN A 806 21.79 -9.03 41.33
N CYS A 807 21.02 -7.99 40.94
CA CYS A 807 19.66 -8.21 40.38
C CYS A 807 19.73 -9.11 39.15
N PRO A 808 18.91 -10.18 39.09
CA PRO A 808 19.08 -11.23 38.08
C PRO A 808 18.88 -10.74 36.64
N SER A 809 18.07 -9.71 36.42
CA SER A 809 17.63 -9.28 35.07
C SER A 809 17.83 -7.80 34.78
N LEU A 810 18.26 -7.02 35.79
CA LEU A 810 18.37 -5.57 35.63
C LEU A 810 19.44 -5.20 34.61
N THR A 811 19.06 -4.48 33.57
CA THR A 811 19.97 -4.00 32.50
C THR A 811 20.09 -2.49 32.46
N GLN A 812 19.10 -1.77 32.99
CA GLN A 812 19.08 -0.32 32.97
C GLN A 812 18.74 0.24 34.36
N LEU A 813 19.60 1.13 34.83
CA LEU A 813 19.42 1.79 36.11
C LEU A 813 19.63 3.30 35.97
N GLN A 814 18.64 4.08 36.34
CA GLN A 814 18.67 5.54 36.29
C GLN A 814 18.55 6.14 37.68
N VAL A 815 19.65 6.65 38.22
CA VAL A 815 19.71 7.30 39.51
C VAL A 815 20.20 8.76 39.44
N GLY A 816 20.15 9.33 38.24
CA GLY A 816 20.58 10.70 38.00
C GLY A 816 19.85 11.75 38.83
N SER A 817 20.43 12.94 38.95
CA SER A 817 19.86 14.10 39.66
C SER A 817 19.49 13.83 41.10
N ASN A 818 20.29 13.04 41.80
CA ASN A 818 20.18 12.77 43.23
C ASN A 818 21.39 13.28 44.00
N ASP A 819 21.55 12.91 45.26
CA ASP A 819 22.73 13.16 46.11
C ASP A 819 23.38 11.85 46.52
N ILE A 820 23.42 10.88 45.59
CA ILE A 820 24.15 9.59 45.81
C ILE A 820 25.60 9.90 46.05
N ARG A 821 26.16 9.38 47.12
CA ARG A 821 27.51 9.77 47.58
C ARG A 821 28.53 8.70 47.29
N LYS A 822 28.66 7.67 48.09
CA LYS A 822 29.68 6.67 47.95
C LYS A 822 29.08 5.34 47.50
N ILE A 823 29.60 4.80 46.39
CA ILE A 823 29.23 3.49 45.91
C ILE A 823 30.40 2.54 46.14
N ASN A 824 30.24 1.62 47.09
CA ASN A 824 31.26 0.60 47.44
C ASN A 824 31.06 -0.68 46.69
N GLU A 825 29.93 -0.87 46.06
CA GLU A 825 29.62 -2.05 45.27
C GLU A 825 30.39 -2.05 43.95
N LYS A 826 30.88 -3.22 43.54
CA LYS A 826 31.50 -3.42 42.24
C LYS A 826 30.45 -3.29 41.13
N ILE A 827 30.60 -2.31 40.24
CA ILE A 827 29.74 -2.12 39.09
C ILE A 827 30.03 -3.21 38.08
N THR A 828 29.00 -3.88 37.60
CA THR A 828 29.08 -5.04 36.68
C THR A 828 28.40 -4.77 35.35
N PRO A 829 28.82 -5.43 34.26
CA PRO A 829 28.31 -5.12 32.89
C PRO A 829 26.90 -5.62 32.62
N ASN A 830 26.27 -6.39 33.53
CA ASN A 830 24.89 -6.80 33.38
C ASN A 830 23.92 -5.59 33.40
N VAL A 831 24.22 -4.57 34.18
CA VAL A 831 23.55 -3.28 34.12
C VAL A 831 24.26 -2.43 33.07
N SER A 832 23.93 -2.67 31.80
CA SER A 832 24.63 -2.09 30.64
C SER A 832 24.27 -0.62 30.36
N VAL A 833 23.25 -0.10 30.99
CA VAL A 833 22.87 1.32 30.94
C VAL A 833 22.81 1.85 32.36
N LEU A 834 23.67 2.78 32.67
CA LEU A 834 23.74 3.40 34.00
C LEU A 834 23.73 4.92 33.88
N ASP A 835 22.73 5.57 34.48
CA ASP A 835 22.66 7.02 34.59
C ASP A 835 22.94 7.47 36.03
N ILE A 836 24.10 8.07 36.22
CA ILE A 836 24.54 8.69 37.46
C ILE A 836 24.71 10.22 37.34
N LYS A 837 24.35 10.78 36.19
CA LYS A 837 24.48 12.20 35.90
C LYS A 837 23.84 13.06 36.99
N ASP A 838 24.39 14.23 37.26
CA ASP A 838 23.92 15.18 38.25
C ASP A 838 23.74 14.60 39.68
N ASN A 839 24.79 13.84 40.10
CA ASN A 839 25.04 13.46 41.49
C ASN A 839 26.34 14.09 41.88
N PRO A 840 26.37 15.31 42.46
CA PRO A 840 27.58 16.10 42.61
C PRO A 840 28.57 15.52 43.62
N ASN A 841 28.10 14.71 44.56
CA ASN A 841 28.92 14.14 45.64
C ASN A 841 29.21 12.63 45.42
N ILE A 842 28.93 12.14 44.21
CA ILE A 842 29.14 10.71 43.93
C ILE A 842 30.62 10.35 43.88
N SER A 843 30.94 9.21 44.44
CA SER A 843 32.24 8.54 44.30
C SER A 843 32.04 7.10 43.90
N ILE A 844 32.54 6.71 42.72
CA ILE A 844 32.25 5.42 42.08
C ILE A 844 33.50 4.87 41.41
N ASP A 845 33.70 3.57 41.49
CA ASP A 845 34.74 2.85 40.80
C ASP A 845 34.16 2.08 39.59
N LEU A 846 34.58 2.43 38.38
CA LEU A 846 34.15 1.83 37.13
C LEU A 846 35.19 0.93 36.46
N SER A 847 36.28 0.58 37.19
CA SER A 847 37.39 -0.20 36.65
C SER A 847 36.94 -1.51 35.97
N TYR A 848 35.90 -2.17 36.51
CA TYR A 848 35.45 -3.45 35.95
C TYR A 848 34.59 -3.29 34.67
N VAL A 849 33.90 -2.18 34.49
CA VAL A 849 33.08 -1.91 33.30
C VAL A 849 33.78 -1.04 32.26
N CYS A 850 34.94 -0.46 32.59
CA CYS A 850 35.69 0.40 31.70
C CYS A 850 35.96 -0.21 30.31
N PRO A 851 36.37 -1.48 30.18
CA PRO A 851 36.57 -2.12 28.89
C PRO A 851 35.29 -2.18 28.04
N TYR A 852 34.13 -2.29 28.67
CA TYR A 852 32.83 -2.30 28.01
C TYR A 852 32.40 -0.90 27.58
N ILE A 853 32.74 0.12 28.34
CA ILE A 853 32.53 1.53 27.98
C ILE A 853 33.38 1.87 26.76
N GLU A 854 34.67 1.52 26.75
CA GLU A 854 35.57 1.74 25.63
C GLU A 854 35.14 1.01 24.36
N ALA A 855 34.58 -0.20 24.50
CA ALA A 855 34.05 -0.98 23.40
C ALA A 855 32.68 -0.51 22.90
N GLY A 856 32.06 0.50 23.52
CA GLY A 856 30.72 0.99 23.20
C GLY A 856 29.58 0.02 23.56
N MET A 857 29.86 -0.97 24.43
CA MET A 857 28.86 -1.96 24.86
C MET A 857 28.21 -1.60 26.21
N TYR A 858 28.66 -0.51 26.85
CA TYR A 858 28.16 0.00 28.11
C TYR A 858 27.84 1.47 27.98
N MET A 859 26.59 1.87 28.25
CA MET A 859 26.15 3.24 28.16
C MET A 859 26.15 3.90 29.52
N LEU A 860 27.02 4.87 29.71
CA LEU A 860 27.13 5.65 30.94
C LEU A 860 26.70 7.09 30.70
N PHE A 861 25.79 7.60 31.54
CA PHE A 861 25.43 9.01 31.61
C PHE A 861 26.05 9.60 32.92
N TYR A 862 26.96 10.55 32.75
CA TYR A 862 27.77 11.09 33.83
C TYR A 862 28.12 12.56 33.58
N ASP A 863 28.66 13.22 34.61
CA ASP A 863 29.26 14.55 34.49
C ASP A 863 30.77 14.45 34.76
N LYS A 864 31.56 15.19 33.96
CA LYS A 864 33.01 15.24 34.08
C LYS A 864 33.55 15.71 35.45
N THR A 865 32.71 16.34 36.26
CA THR A 865 33.02 16.84 37.61
C THR A 865 32.86 15.80 38.72
N GLN A 866 32.35 14.60 38.35
CA GLN A 866 32.09 13.53 39.32
C GLN A 866 33.39 12.77 39.65
N ASP A 867 33.51 12.27 40.90
CA ASP A 867 34.63 11.39 41.30
C ASP A 867 34.43 9.98 40.77
N ILE A 868 34.82 9.80 39.52
CA ILE A 868 34.78 8.50 38.80
C ILE A 868 36.21 7.97 38.72
N ARG A 869 36.39 6.77 39.23
CA ARG A 869 37.71 6.10 39.28
C ARG A 869 37.73 4.87 38.41
N GLY A 870 38.94 4.51 37.93
CA GLY A 870 39.19 3.25 37.26
C GLY A 870 38.78 3.21 35.78
N CYS A 871 38.56 4.35 35.16
CA CYS A 871 38.28 4.40 33.72
C CYS A 871 38.80 5.71 33.09
N ASP A 872 40.03 5.63 32.54
CA ASP A 872 40.71 6.79 31.93
C ASP A 872 39.99 7.26 30.61
N ALA A 873 39.17 6.42 30.01
CA ALA A 873 38.39 6.77 28.81
C ALA A 873 37.32 7.84 29.06
N LEU A 874 37.02 8.16 30.31
CA LEU A 874 35.99 9.15 30.71
C LEU A 874 36.59 10.52 31.05
N ASP A 875 37.91 10.69 31.05
CA ASP A 875 38.61 11.94 31.35
C ASP A 875 38.46 13.06 30.32
#